data_fe0629887498e5f4f2bbd83374d7731f
#
_entry.id   fe0629887498e5f4f2bbd83374d7731f
#
_cell.length_a   1.000
_cell.length_b   1.000
_cell.length_c   1.000
_cell.angle_alpha   90.00
_cell.angle_beta   90.00
_cell.angle_gamma   90.00
#
_symmetry.space_group_name_H-M   'P 1'
#
loop_
_entity.id
_entity.type
_entity.pdbx_description
1 polymer ?
#
loop_
_entity_poly.entity_id
_entity_poly.type
_entity_poly.pdbx_seq_one_letter_code
_entity_poly.pdbx_strand_id
1 'polypeptide(L)'
;MTEFKLIFFAFCQFYLRHKGLLILFVLGFSLGTALISAIFGLNLEASKRYSNSSALLAVPVTHFIKPNLGTERLPVTVRQQLSRQTETQFEVVLEGRVQLENGKWLNIKGVNLLHWISQSGAGKKEANYNEVGSQASPLFDTIYLDPKLIARLDSNTLKLNDVSYAVSPIEGLGFQALMDISLADKLLNAQGEVSYLEVFDLDDAAELVLTELLKGQARVERADAQTFDTLSGPFFFNLQALALLGYIVGAFLSFNAIKLAFASRAAQLKQLYLLGCQPIRLKQAMFIELGTLGLLCAYLGALLGVTLANILVVDVTQVLRSFYQLDRSLTVELDWTMVALGFALNTLVLSIFFLSNRLSEVIKHKSVFWLCLAALCIGAVLLALLAQSKLVALLLCAVILLIFFCITPGIISQVFSCQWPTNSALVLWLKADSQGQIKSLLSAVLATLMAMGAAIGMLVMVKSFSQTLDGHLENRLSADLYVRPAVVSSSMHYTLEQMTEIERVGVYWQARSEVIREQDAVPIKLLSFGRDAHLHQQVKLLGGKAVTSDHLSSKTGAIDQCLVNEPGWRIYGLDVAQVVQVQQGNKRFSCQITGVFYDYGEQEATLLTTTGVIESSDFSYQAFGFSLTLAPDVDINDMTKYLVEKLPIESTQISINKVFKQYAKQLFENTFSVTHALNLFIMLIALFGVWVSFLTLGRQQLQQMATLQTLGVTRAQLLAAKLGQTLIILLVTIALAIPLGILLGWVLLTYVMPLAFGWSMAMVLDWWGILAFSLVVLVLAMVVGTLPMLRLLKRNIADSVAQL
;
A
#
# COMPACT_ATOMS: atom_id res chain seq x y z
N MET A 1 -38.75 27.82 20.88
CA MET A 1 -37.99 26.78 21.60
C MET A 1 -38.88 25.56 21.97
N THR A 2 -40.14 25.74 22.23
CA THR A 2 -41.10 24.66 22.58
C THR A 2 -41.40 23.70 21.39
N GLU A 3 -41.65 24.21 20.18
CA GLU A 3 -41.94 23.37 18.98
C GLU A 3 -40.78 22.45 18.65
N PHE A 4 -39.55 22.94 18.72
CA PHE A 4 -38.35 22.12 18.39
C PHE A 4 -38.18 20.98 19.40
N LYS A 5 -38.39 21.23 20.69
CA LYS A 5 -38.32 20.18 21.73
C LYS A 5 -39.39 19.11 21.52
N LEU A 6 -40.60 19.50 21.10
CA LEU A 6 -41.71 18.57 20.84
C LEU A 6 -41.42 17.70 19.62
N ILE A 7 -40.89 18.29 18.53
CA ILE A 7 -40.49 17.53 17.33
C ILE A 7 -39.37 16.52 17.67
N PHE A 8 -38.36 16.96 18.42
CA PHE A 8 -37.26 16.12 18.84
C PHE A 8 -37.70 14.96 19.75
N PHE A 9 -38.60 15.24 20.68
CA PHE A 9 -39.20 14.21 21.55
C PHE A 9 -40.04 13.19 20.74
N ALA A 10 -40.82 13.66 19.75
CA ALA A 10 -41.55 12.76 18.85
C ALA A 10 -40.64 11.86 18.05
N PHE A 11 -39.46 12.34 17.66
CA PHE A 11 -38.46 11.55 16.95
C PHE A 11 -37.80 10.52 17.88
N CYS A 12 -37.46 10.87 19.10
CA CYS A 12 -36.92 9.94 20.08
C CYS A 12 -37.90 8.81 20.40
N GLN A 13 -39.19 9.15 20.57
CA GLN A 13 -40.24 8.18 20.81
C GLN A 13 -40.44 7.20 19.63
N PHE A 14 -40.24 7.67 18.41
CA PHE A 14 -40.32 6.81 17.25
C PHE A 14 -39.26 5.67 17.31
N TYR A 15 -38.03 5.97 17.69
CA TYR A 15 -37.00 4.94 17.82
C TYR A 15 -37.26 3.98 18.99
N LEU A 16 -37.76 4.47 20.10
CA LEU A 16 -38.11 3.60 21.24
C LEU A 16 -39.21 2.59 20.88
N ARG A 17 -40.14 2.95 19.98
CA ARG A 17 -41.17 2.07 19.46
C ARG A 17 -40.68 1.15 18.35
N HIS A 18 -39.66 1.57 17.59
CA HIS A 18 -39.10 0.84 16.45
C HIS A 18 -37.62 0.49 16.66
N LYS A 19 -37.31 -0.21 17.77
CA LYS A 19 -35.93 -0.57 18.16
C LYS A 19 -35.14 -1.26 17.05
N GLY A 20 -35.80 -2.12 16.25
CA GLY A 20 -35.15 -2.81 15.13
C GLY A 20 -34.68 -1.86 14.03
N LEU A 21 -35.37 -0.75 13.77
CA LEU A 21 -34.93 0.28 12.82
C LEU A 21 -33.77 1.10 13.37
N LEU A 22 -33.79 1.40 14.67
CA LEU A 22 -32.67 2.09 15.32
C LEU A 22 -31.38 1.26 15.23
N ILE A 23 -31.46 -0.03 15.59
CA ILE A 23 -30.30 -0.95 15.51
C ILE A 23 -29.77 -1.02 14.07
N LEU A 24 -30.69 -1.13 13.09
CA LEU A 24 -30.34 -1.20 11.69
C LEU A 24 -29.63 0.09 11.20
N PHE A 25 -30.13 1.25 11.65
CA PHE A 25 -29.52 2.55 11.34
C PHE A 25 -28.15 2.68 11.98
N VAL A 26 -28.04 2.37 13.28
CA VAL A 26 -26.76 2.44 14.02
C VAL A 26 -25.71 1.50 13.40
N LEU A 27 -26.08 0.27 13.08
CA LEU A 27 -25.18 -0.68 12.43
C LEU A 27 -24.70 -0.16 11.06
N GLY A 28 -25.63 0.28 10.20
CA GLY A 28 -25.29 0.77 8.87
C GLY A 28 -24.36 2.01 8.90
N PHE A 29 -24.63 2.91 9.82
CA PHE A 29 -23.85 4.14 9.99
C PHE A 29 -22.49 3.89 10.65
N SER A 30 -22.45 2.97 11.64
CA SER A 30 -21.21 2.58 12.33
C SER A 30 -20.29 1.73 11.45
N LEU A 31 -20.83 0.83 10.61
CA LEU A 31 -20.02 0.02 9.70
C LEU A 31 -19.26 0.87 8.67
N GLY A 32 -19.90 1.93 8.16
CA GLY A 32 -19.23 2.88 7.26
C GLY A 32 -18.04 3.56 7.94
N THR A 33 -18.20 4.00 9.19
CA THR A 33 -17.13 4.64 9.97
C THR A 33 -16.10 3.64 10.46
N ALA A 34 -16.49 2.38 10.75
CA ALA A 34 -15.57 1.33 11.19
C ALA A 34 -14.52 1.01 10.13
N LEU A 35 -14.92 0.93 8.87
CA LEU A 35 -14.00 0.65 7.76
C LEU A 35 -12.93 1.74 7.64
N ILE A 36 -13.34 3.00 7.73
CA ILE A 36 -12.43 4.15 7.66
C ILE A 36 -11.48 4.16 8.85
N SER A 37 -12.03 3.98 10.06
CA SER A 37 -11.24 3.98 11.29
C SER A 37 -10.24 2.83 11.33
N ALA A 38 -10.61 1.65 10.81
CA ALA A 38 -9.71 0.50 10.72
C ALA A 38 -8.50 0.82 9.83
N ILE A 39 -8.75 1.30 8.61
CA ILE A 39 -7.68 1.56 7.64
C ILE A 39 -6.84 2.76 8.07
N PHE A 40 -7.47 3.84 8.56
CA PHE A 40 -6.76 5.01 9.07
C PHE A 40 -5.92 4.67 10.29
N GLY A 41 -6.46 3.86 11.23
CA GLY A 41 -5.74 3.41 12.42
C GLY A 41 -4.53 2.56 12.08
N LEU A 42 -4.67 1.59 11.17
CA LEU A 42 -3.56 0.78 10.68
C LEU A 42 -2.47 1.65 10.04
N ASN A 43 -2.86 2.58 9.17
CA ASN A 43 -1.91 3.46 8.48
C ASN A 43 -1.20 4.40 9.46
N LEU A 44 -1.95 5.01 10.41
CA LEU A 44 -1.40 5.92 11.39
C LEU A 44 -0.41 5.23 12.33
N GLU A 45 -0.78 4.04 12.86
CA GLU A 45 0.08 3.30 13.79
C GLU A 45 1.30 2.73 13.09
N ALA A 46 1.13 2.18 11.89
CA ALA A 46 2.25 1.71 11.07
C ALA A 46 3.22 2.86 10.75
N SER A 47 2.71 4.04 10.36
CA SER A 47 3.53 5.23 10.08
C SER A 47 4.22 5.78 11.34
N LYS A 48 3.49 5.89 12.47
CA LYS A 48 4.07 6.35 13.75
C LYS A 48 5.19 5.45 14.24
N ARG A 49 5.00 4.14 14.16
CA ARG A 49 6.03 3.18 14.60
C ARG A 49 7.25 3.18 13.70
N TYR A 50 6.99 3.31 12.41
CA TYR A 50 8.04 3.46 11.43
C TYR A 50 8.88 4.73 11.70
N SER A 51 8.22 5.88 11.88
CA SER A 51 8.92 7.13 12.21
C SER A 51 9.62 7.09 13.57
N ASN A 52 9.04 6.40 14.58
CA ASN A 52 9.65 6.26 15.88
C ASN A 52 10.88 5.33 15.87
N SER A 53 10.86 4.25 15.06
CA SER A 53 12.05 3.39 14.92
C SER A 53 13.18 4.09 14.19
N SER A 54 12.87 4.94 13.21
CA SER A 54 13.85 5.81 12.56
C SER A 54 14.25 7.00 13.46
N ALA A 55 13.33 7.54 14.26
CA ALA A 55 13.63 8.67 15.17
C ALA A 55 14.45 8.28 16.41
N LEU A 56 14.44 7.01 16.85
CA LEU A 56 15.36 6.52 17.90
C LEU A 56 16.81 6.43 17.41
N LEU A 57 17.00 6.37 16.08
CA LEU A 57 18.32 6.39 15.44
C LEU A 57 18.66 7.77 14.84
N ALA A 58 17.69 8.66 14.72
CA ALA A 58 17.81 9.97 14.11
C ALA A 58 17.85 11.06 15.19
N VAL A 59 19.05 11.46 15.54
CA VAL A 59 19.29 12.87 15.86
C VAL A 59 18.74 13.68 14.67
N PRO A 60 18.23 14.93 14.84
CA PRO A 60 17.68 15.72 13.74
C PRO A 60 18.76 16.14 12.76
N VAL A 61 19.26 15.17 12.00
CA VAL A 61 20.24 15.37 10.95
C VAL A 61 19.49 15.95 9.74
N THR A 62 19.92 17.12 9.29
CA THR A 62 19.32 17.77 8.11
C THR A 62 20.03 17.37 6.83
N HIS A 63 21.35 17.13 6.90
CA HIS A 63 22.18 16.80 5.74
C HIS A 63 23.26 15.77 6.11
N PHE A 64 23.71 15.03 5.10
CA PHE A 64 24.86 14.14 5.17
C PHE A 64 25.97 14.67 4.25
N ILE A 65 27.19 14.68 4.73
CA ILE A 65 28.35 14.87 3.87
C ILE A 65 28.99 13.52 3.65
N LYS A 66 28.85 13.00 2.44
CA LYS A 66 29.34 11.68 2.04
C LYS A 66 30.58 11.80 1.14
N PRO A 67 31.45 10.77 1.10
CA PRO A 67 32.53 10.72 0.16
C PRO A 67 32.03 10.80 -1.28
N ASN A 68 32.87 11.32 -2.17
CA ASN A 68 32.56 11.27 -3.59
C ASN A 68 32.44 9.82 -4.09
N LEU A 69 31.66 9.64 -5.14
CA LEU A 69 31.49 8.32 -5.74
C LEU A 69 32.84 7.78 -6.22
N GLY A 70 33.16 6.58 -5.76
CA GLY A 70 34.47 5.95 -6.02
C GLY A 70 35.44 5.96 -4.83
N THR A 71 35.11 6.69 -3.76
CA THR A 71 35.83 6.61 -2.48
C THR A 71 34.89 6.06 -1.40
N GLU A 72 35.38 5.15 -0.56
CA GLU A 72 34.53 4.52 0.47
C GLU A 72 34.41 5.36 1.73
N ARG A 73 35.42 6.18 2.00
CA ARG A 73 35.56 6.93 3.25
C ARG A 73 36.07 8.35 3.03
N LEU A 74 35.78 9.21 3.97
CA LEU A 74 36.28 10.60 4.05
C LEU A 74 37.37 10.72 5.08
N PRO A 75 38.46 11.44 4.79
CA PRO A 75 39.44 11.77 5.81
C PRO A 75 38.84 12.75 6.83
N VAL A 76 39.12 12.54 8.12
CA VAL A 76 38.63 13.38 9.23
C VAL A 76 39.05 14.84 9.09
N THR A 77 40.10 15.12 8.30
CA THR A 77 40.56 16.49 7.97
C THR A 77 39.49 17.34 7.30
N VAL A 78 38.56 16.73 6.55
CA VAL A 78 37.39 17.40 5.96
C VAL A 78 36.52 18.04 7.05
N ARG A 79 36.23 17.29 8.14
CA ARG A 79 35.53 17.87 9.30
C ARG A 79 36.27 19.06 9.91
N GLN A 80 37.59 18.94 10.11
CA GLN A 80 38.39 20.01 10.69
C GLN A 80 38.40 21.26 9.81
N GLN A 81 38.41 21.08 8.49
CA GLN A 81 38.35 22.17 7.54
C GLN A 81 36.96 22.86 7.58
N LEU A 82 35.88 22.09 7.59
CA LEU A 82 34.52 22.61 7.65
C LEU A 82 34.24 23.33 8.97
N SER A 83 34.62 22.74 10.10
CA SER A 83 34.42 23.36 11.42
C SER A 83 35.21 24.68 11.62
N ARG A 84 36.22 24.98 10.77
CA ARG A 84 36.92 26.26 10.79
C ARG A 84 36.29 27.32 9.92
N GLN A 85 35.50 26.90 8.92
CA GLN A 85 34.96 27.79 7.90
C GLN A 85 33.44 28.05 8.05
N THR A 86 32.76 27.23 8.86
CA THR A 86 31.32 27.35 9.10
C THR A 86 31.00 27.21 10.60
N GLU A 87 29.93 27.86 11.05
CA GLU A 87 29.43 27.73 12.43
C GLU A 87 28.54 26.46 12.61
N THR A 88 28.34 25.66 11.55
CA THR A 88 27.50 24.46 11.54
C THR A 88 28.14 23.34 12.36
N GLN A 89 27.31 22.57 13.05
CA GLN A 89 27.77 21.41 13.82
C GLN A 89 27.85 20.17 12.93
N PHE A 90 29.01 19.51 12.96
CA PHE A 90 29.27 18.28 12.20
C PHE A 90 29.63 17.16 13.17
N GLU A 91 28.95 16.03 13.05
CA GLU A 91 29.27 14.80 13.78
C GLU A 91 29.79 13.73 12.81
N VAL A 92 30.79 13.02 13.25
CA VAL A 92 31.46 11.97 12.48
C VAL A 92 30.77 10.64 12.72
N VAL A 93 30.54 9.88 11.65
CA VAL A 93 30.00 8.53 11.71
C VAL A 93 30.92 7.59 10.94
N LEU A 94 31.26 6.48 11.60
CA LEU A 94 32.02 5.39 11.00
C LEU A 94 31.17 4.12 10.99
N GLU A 95 30.79 3.64 9.83
CA GLU A 95 30.07 2.40 9.66
C GLU A 95 30.93 1.31 9.04
N GLY A 96 30.69 0.08 9.45
CA GLY A 96 31.40 -1.08 8.93
C GLY A 96 30.85 -2.38 9.45
N ARG A 97 31.56 -3.47 9.17
CA ARG A 97 31.20 -4.82 9.62
C ARG A 97 32.39 -5.49 10.26
N VAL A 98 32.15 -6.18 11.35
CA VAL A 98 33.15 -7.00 12.02
C VAL A 98 32.62 -8.43 12.14
N GLN A 99 33.52 -9.38 11.95
CA GLN A 99 33.19 -10.79 12.06
C GLN A 99 33.28 -11.24 13.53
N LEU A 100 32.25 -11.89 14.02
CA LEU A 100 32.21 -12.52 15.34
C LEU A 100 32.95 -13.86 15.32
N GLU A 101 33.36 -14.37 16.46
CA GLU A 101 33.99 -15.70 16.59
C GLU A 101 33.14 -16.85 16.05
N ASN A 102 31.83 -16.69 16.06
CA ASN A 102 30.89 -17.67 15.50
C ASN A 102 30.70 -17.55 13.99
N GLY A 103 31.52 -16.75 13.29
CA GLY A 103 31.51 -16.55 11.85
C GLY A 103 30.48 -15.54 11.36
N LYS A 104 29.60 -15.03 12.20
CA LYS A 104 28.55 -14.06 11.81
C LYS A 104 29.10 -12.64 11.74
N TRP A 105 28.56 -11.87 10.81
CA TRP A 105 28.89 -10.46 10.68
C TRP A 105 28.02 -9.57 11.56
N LEU A 106 28.64 -8.65 12.27
CA LEU A 106 27.98 -7.63 13.08
C LEU A 106 28.19 -6.25 12.43
N ASN A 107 27.10 -5.54 12.15
CA ASN A 107 27.18 -4.18 11.66
C ASN A 107 27.57 -3.26 12.83
N ILE A 108 28.57 -2.42 12.61
CA ILE A 108 29.06 -1.44 13.59
C ILE A 108 28.69 -0.04 13.13
N LYS A 109 28.21 0.79 14.06
CA LYS A 109 28.06 2.23 13.91
C LYS A 109 28.84 2.91 15.03
N GLY A 110 29.96 3.50 14.66
CA GLY A 110 30.82 4.36 15.55
C GLY A 110 30.36 5.80 15.48
N VAL A 111 30.02 6.37 16.63
CA VAL A 111 29.55 7.76 16.78
C VAL A 111 30.21 8.41 17.97
N ASN A 112 30.15 9.73 18.10
CA ASN A 112 30.48 10.42 19.34
C ASN A 112 29.37 10.12 20.38
N LEU A 113 29.64 9.16 21.26
CA LEU A 113 28.65 8.68 22.24
C LEU A 113 28.14 9.77 23.17
N LEU A 114 28.99 10.71 23.58
CA LEU A 114 28.60 11.81 24.48
C LEU A 114 27.56 12.71 23.81
N HIS A 115 27.80 13.06 22.56
CA HIS A 115 26.88 13.87 21.77
C HIS A 115 25.57 13.08 21.49
N TRP A 116 25.68 11.83 21.09
CA TRP A 116 24.55 10.98 20.80
C TRP A 116 23.61 10.80 22.00
N ILE A 117 24.16 10.54 23.22
CA ILE A 117 23.39 10.42 24.46
C ILE A 117 22.70 11.75 24.80
N SER A 118 23.37 12.89 24.60
CA SER A 118 22.77 14.20 24.90
C SER A 118 21.58 14.55 24.02
N GLN A 119 21.59 14.10 22.76
CA GLN A 119 20.58 14.42 21.76
C GLN A 119 19.43 13.38 21.69
N SER A 120 19.73 12.10 21.86
CA SER A 120 18.75 11.00 21.68
C SER A 120 17.66 10.95 22.75
N GLY A 121 17.69 11.82 23.77
CA GLY A 121 16.72 11.79 24.86
C GLY A 121 16.79 10.50 25.71
N ALA A 122 17.70 9.60 25.41
CA ALA A 122 17.94 8.40 26.20
C ALA A 122 18.32 8.72 27.65
N GLY A 123 18.85 9.93 27.91
CA GLY A 123 19.09 10.45 29.26
C GLY A 123 17.83 10.96 29.99
N LYS A 124 16.66 11.06 29.35
CA LYS A 124 15.39 11.52 29.99
C LYS A 124 14.45 10.39 30.40
N LYS A 125 14.64 9.16 29.92
CA LYS A 125 13.97 7.98 30.46
C LYS A 125 14.99 7.32 31.38
N GLU A 126 14.83 7.55 32.67
CA GLU A 126 15.46 6.88 33.79
C GLU A 126 16.21 5.59 33.39
N ALA A 127 17.45 5.74 32.90
CA ALA A 127 18.41 4.69 33.09
C ALA A 127 18.54 4.59 34.60
N ASN A 128 17.98 3.54 35.20
CA ASN A 128 18.15 3.20 36.60
C ASN A 128 19.64 2.95 36.82
N TYR A 129 20.41 4.03 37.01
CA TYR A 129 21.83 4.00 37.32
C TYR A 129 22.14 3.37 38.69
N ASN A 130 21.06 3.01 39.44
CA ASN A 130 21.18 2.49 40.79
C ASN A 130 21.27 0.96 40.89
N GLU A 131 21.16 0.19 39.78
CA GLU A 131 21.24 -1.27 39.82
C GLU A 131 22.45 -1.88 39.10
N VAL A 132 23.29 -1.08 38.44
CA VAL A 132 24.57 -1.60 37.90
C VAL A 132 25.62 -1.42 38.97
N GLY A 133 25.85 -2.50 39.72
CA GLY A 133 26.86 -2.53 40.76
C GLY A 133 28.23 -2.09 40.25
N SER A 134 28.82 -1.15 40.94
CA SER A 134 30.19 -0.67 41.16
C SER A 134 31.39 -1.23 40.33
N GLN A 135 31.19 -1.54 39.04
CA GLN A 135 32.27 -1.65 38.07
C GLN A 135 31.90 -0.79 36.85
N ALA A 136 32.23 0.50 36.90
CA ALA A 136 32.11 1.41 35.78
C ALA A 136 33.07 0.93 34.67
N SER A 137 32.55 0.17 33.70
CA SER A 137 33.21 -0.01 32.42
C SER A 137 33.30 1.38 31.77
N PRO A 138 34.45 1.83 31.28
CA PRO A 138 34.59 3.13 30.65
C PRO A 138 33.64 3.21 29.44
N LEU A 139 32.79 4.24 29.36
CA LEU A 139 31.82 4.50 28.30
C LEU A 139 32.41 4.25 26.89
N PHE A 140 33.67 4.51 26.70
CA PHE A 140 34.37 4.42 25.43
C PHE A 140 34.76 2.98 25.00
N ASP A 141 34.77 2.02 25.93
CA ASP A 141 35.10 0.63 25.63
C ASP A 141 33.87 -0.31 25.73
N THR A 142 32.69 0.27 25.76
CA THR A 142 31.42 -0.49 25.84
C THR A 142 30.73 -0.54 24.47
N ILE A 143 30.25 -1.73 24.09
CA ILE A 143 29.48 -1.95 22.89
C ILE A 143 27.98 -1.99 23.27
N TYR A 144 27.20 -1.15 22.66
CA TYR A 144 25.75 -1.09 22.89
C TYR A 144 25.03 -1.95 21.85
N LEU A 145 24.20 -2.88 22.31
CA LEU A 145 23.45 -3.80 21.48
C LEU A 145 21.98 -3.82 21.89
N ASP A 146 21.12 -4.23 20.97
CA ASP A 146 19.72 -4.51 21.30
C ASP A 146 19.64 -5.68 22.28
N PRO A 147 18.79 -5.62 23.35
CA PRO A 147 18.63 -6.68 24.33
C PRO A 147 18.40 -8.07 23.73
N LYS A 148 17.77 -8.14 22.58
CA LYS A 148 17.49 -9.39 21.86
C LYS A 148 18.71 -9.95 21.15
N LEU A 149 19.58 -9.08 20.69
CA LEU A 149 20.85 -9.49 20.11
C LEU A 149 21.75 -10.05 21.22
N ILE A 150 21.75 -9.42 22.40
CA ILE A 150 22.45 -9.90 23.59
C ILE A 150 21.93 -11.28 24.00
N ALA A 151 20.61 -11.48 24.04
CA ALA A 151 20.00 -12.78 24.37
C ALA A 151 20.35 -13.90 23.36
N ARG A 152 20.67 -13.54 22.11
CA ARG A 152 21.12 -14.52 21.09
C ARG A 152 22.61 -14.84 21.15
N LEU A 153 23.39 -13.98 21.80
CA LEU A 153 24.83 -14.14 21.96
C LEU A 153 25.19 -14.90 23.24
N ASP A 154 24.22 -15.13 24.14
CA ASP A 154 24.33 -15.84 25.43
C ASP A 154 25.49 -15.34 26.31
N SER A 155 25.96 -14.12 26.13
CA SER A 155 27.06 -13.55 26.89
C SER A 155 26.94 -12.04 27.08
N ASN A 156 27.26 -11.55 28.27
CA ASN A 156 27.36 -10.12 28.59
C ASN A 156 28.69 -9.48 28.11
N THR A 157 29.50 -10.23 27.43
CA THR A 157 30.76 -9.76 26.82
C THR A 157 30.82 -10.24 25.38
N LEU A 158 31.27 -9.35 24.50
CA LEU A 158 31.46 -9.65 23.09
C LEU A 158 32.96 -9.72 22.81
N LYS A 159 33.42 -10.84 22.26
CA LYS A 159 34.81 -11.01 21.90
C LYS A 159 35.02 -10.68 20.43
N LEU A 160 35.83 -9.66 20.17
CA LEU A 160 36.17 -9.16 18.84
C LEU A 160 37.66 -9.01 18.73
N ASN A 161 38.27 -9.58 17.70
CA ASN A 161 39.73 -9.52 17.48
C ASN A 161 40.54 -9.94 18.74
N ASP A 162 40.13 -11.04 19.40
CA ASP A 162 40.73 -11.57 20.63
C ASP A 162 40.60 -10.67 21.87
N VAL A 163 39.86 -9.58 21.81
CA VAL A 163 39.60 -8.68 22.93
C VAL A 163 38.15 -8.80 23.36
N SER A 164 37.90 -8.93 24.67
CA SER A 164 36.55 -9.00 25.24
C SER A 164 36.05 -7.61 25.62
N TYR A 165 34.95 -7.17 25.04
CA TYR A 165 34.31 -5.89 25.30
C TYR A 165 33.06 -6.07 26.15
N ALA A 166 32.80 -5.14 27.04
CA ALA A 166 31.54 -5.10 27.80
C ALA A 166 30.37 -4.75 26.88
N VAL A 167 29.23 -5.40 27.09
CA VAL A 167 28.00 -5.17 26.32
C VAL A 167 26.97 -4.54 27.22
N SER A 168 26.34 -3.46 26.75
CA SER A 168 25.21 -2.80 27.43
C SER A 168 23.98 -2.79 26.53
N PRO A 169 22.77 -2.99 27.10
CA PRO A 169 21.55 -3.02 26.32
C PRO A 169 21.05 -1.61 25.98
N ILE A 170 20.73 -1.37 24.71
CA ILE A 170 19.94 -0.24 24.24
C ILE A 170 18.83 -0.76 23.32
N GLU A 171 17.57 -0.52 23.69
CA GLU A 171 16.44 -0.91 22.86
C GLU A 171 16.38 -0.11 21.55
N GLY A 172 16.10 -0.79 20.44
CA GLY A 172 15.88 -0.13 19.14
C GLY A 172 17.07 -0.10 18.20
N LEU A 173 18.23 -0.67 18.58
CA LEU A 173 19.41 -0.78 17.72
C LEU A 173 19.30 -1.91 16.66
N GLY A 174 18.36 -2.83 16.82
CA GLY A 174 18.19 -3.96 15.90
C GLY A 174 19.41 -4.86 15.81
N PHE A 175 19.97 -5.05 14.61
CA PHE A 175 21.20 -5.84 14.38
C PHE A 175 22.46 -4.98 14.26
N GLN A 176 22.42 -3.75 14.72
CA GLN A 176 23.54 -2.83 14.69
C GLN A 176 24.15 -2.68 16.09
N ALA A 177 25.47 -2.74 16.16
CA ALA A 177 26.22 -2.40 17.35
C ALA A 177 26.58 -0.91 17.33
N LEU A 178 26.19 -0.19 18.38
CA LEU A 178 26.56 1.20 18.56
C LEU A 178 27.76 1.25 19.52
N MET A 179 28.75 2.04 19.18
CA MET A 179 29.94 2.22 20.01
C MET A 179 30.57 3.59 19.79
N ASP A 180 31.52 3.93 20.64
CA ASP A 180 32.31 5.14 20.44
C ASP A 180 33.13 5.06 19.16
N ILE A 181 33.28 6.20 18.47
CA ILE A 181 34.01 6.27 17.20
C ILE A 181 35.47 5.83 17.32
N SER A 182 36.08 6.06 18.47
CA SER A 182 37.48 5.65 18.73
C SER A 182 37.62 4.12 18.81
N LEU A 183 36.61 3.44 19.34
CA LEU A 183 36.55 1.99 19.37
C LEU A 183 36.24 1.42 17.97
N ALA A 184 35.31 2.05 17.26
CA ALA A 184 34.98 1.66 15.89
C ALA A 184 36.18 1.83 14.94
N ASP A 185 36.97 2.91 15.08
CA ASP A 185 38.19 3.14 14.29
C ASP A 185 39.21 2.00 14.47
N LYS A 186 39.41 1.56 15.73
CA LYS A 186 40.30 0.43 16.04
C LYS A 186 39.78 -0.89 15.45
N LEU A 187 38.50 -1.17 15.60
CA LEU A 187 37.90 -2.43 15.14
C LEU A 187 37.82 -2.53 13.61
N LEU A 188 37.56 -1.41 12.94
CA LEU A 188 37.42 -1.34 11.48
C LEU A 188 38.73 -0.95 10.76
N ASN A 189 39.80 -0.72 11.51
CA ASN A 189 41.10 -0.28 11.00
C ASN A 189 41.00 0.91 10.04
N ALA A 190 40.19 1.90 10.42
CA ALA A 190 39.79 3.02 9.54
C ALA A 190 40.86 4.11 9.44
N GLN A 191 41.90 4.09 10.31
CA GLN A 191 43.09 4.99 10.29
C GLN A 191 42.70 6.49 10.24
N GLY A 192 41.65 6.87 10.95
CA GLY A 192 41.14 8.24 10.99
C GLY A 192 40.28 8.64 9.79
N GLU A 193 39.83 7.69 8.97
CA GLU A 193 38.84 7.93 7.95
C GLU A 193 37.41 7.67 8.51
N VAL A 194 36.41 8.36 7.99
CA VAL A 194 35.02 8.25 8.42
C VAL A 194 34.09 7.94 7.24
N SER A 195 32.97 7.29 7.50
CA SER A 195 32.04 6.93 6.44
C SER A 195 31.29 8.13 5.91
N TYR A 196 30.84 9.02 6.80
CA TYR A 196 30.17 10.29 6.46
C TYR A 196 30.13 11.22 7.69
N LEU A 197 29.74 12.48 7.42
CA LEU A 197 29.45 13.45 8.48
C LEU A 197 27.94 13.71 8.52
N GLU A 198 27.37 13.71 9.71
CA GLU A 198 26.00 14.16 9.99
C GLU A 198 26.03 15.68 10.26
N VAL A 199 25.09 16.40 9.63
CA VAL A 199 24.96 17.86 9.74
C VAL A 199 23.61 18.20 10.33
N PHE A 200 23.63 19.04 11.34
CA PHE A 200 22.45 19.47 12.07
C PHE A 200 22.12 20.92 11.72
N ASP A 201 20.85 21.18 11.48
CA ASP A 201 20.28 22.53 11.30
C ASP A 201 20.98 23.35 10.19
N LEU A 202 21.06 22.76 8.98
CA LEU A 202 21.61 23.43 7.80
C LEU A 202 20.50 24.14 7.02
N ASP A 203 20.69 25.42 6.76
CA ASP A 203 19.82 26.28 5.98
C ASP A 203 20.19 26.18 4.48
N ASP A 204 19.22 26.42 3.59
CA ASP A 204 19.39 26.33 2.11
C ASP A 204 20.56 27.21 1.59
N ALA A 205 20.82 28.36 2.22
CA ALA A 205 21.92 29.25 1.86
C ALA A 205 23.28 28.65 2.25
N ALA A 206 23.37 28.04 3.43
CA ALA A 206 24.55 27.37 3.92
C ALA A 206 24.84 26.06 3.16
N GLU A 207 23.83 25.37 2.67
CA GLU A 207 23.97 24.18 1.80
C GLU A 207 24.75 24.53 0.52
N LEU A 208 24.41 25.64 -0.15
CA LEU A 208 25.12 26.09 -1.35
C LEU A 208 26.60 26.41 -1.07
N VAL A 209 26.86 27.05 0.05
CA VAL A 209 28.24 27.38 0.47
C VAL A 209 29.02 26.10 0.76
N LEU A 210 28.42 25.14 1.48
CA LEU A 210 29.05 23.86 1.78
C LEU A 210 29.34 23.05 0.52
N THR A 211 28.39 23.02 -0.41
CA THR A 211 28.53 22.30 -1.68
C THR A 211 29.68 22.87 -2.52
N GLU A 212 29.87 24.20 -2.51
CA GLU A 212 30.96 24.86 -3.21
C GLU A 212 32.31 24.58 -2.53
N LEU A 213 32.37 24.63 -1.18
CA LEU A 213 33.57 24.35 -0.40
C LEU A 213 34.05 22.90 -0.53
N LEU A 214 33.13 21.97 -0.68
CA LEU A 214 33.41 20.53 -0.78
C LEU A 214 33.61 20.05 -2.21
N LYS A 215 33.53 20.94 -3.21
CA LYS A 215 33.60 20.59 -4.62
C LYS A 215 34.86 19.74 -4.93
N GLY A 216 34.63 18.51 -5.35
CA GLY A 216 35.69 17.55 -5.67
C GLY A 216 36.23 16.71 -4.50
N GLN A 217 35.85 16.99 -3.24
CA GLN A 217 36.28 16.23 -2.06
C GLN A 217 35.18 15.38 -1.44
N ALA A 218 33.99 15.93 -1.35
CA ALA A 218 32.79 15.28 -0.78
C ALA A 218 31.53 15.85 -1.41
N ARG A 219 30.41 15.17 -1.18
CA ARG A 219 29.08 15.61 -1.64
C ARG A 219 28.17 15.85 -0.44
N VAL A 220 27.34 16.88 -0.55
CA VAL A 220 26.29 17.18 0.42
C VAL A 220 25.01 16.53 -0.05
N GLU A 221 24.41 15.66 0.76
CA GLU A 221 23.11 15.04 0.52
C GLU A 221 22.16 15.51 1.61
N ARG A 222 20.98 16.01 1.24
CA ARG A 222 19.92 16.26 2.21
C ARG A 222 19.54 14.96 2.89
N ALA A 223 19.39 15.00 4.19
CA ALA A 223 18.79 13.92 4.95
C ALA A 223 17.27 13.94 4.68
N ASP A 224 16.90 13.76 3.41
CA ASP A 224 15.50 13.60 3.10
C ASP A 224 14.99 12.39 3.86
N ALA A 225 13.87 12.56 4.55
CA ALA A 225 13.08 11.45 5.08
C ALA A 225 12.76 10.41 3.99
N GLN A 226 13.04 10.74 2.73
CA GLN A 226 12.84 9.93 1.53
C GLN A 226 13.79 8.73 1.40
N THR A 227 15.00 8.76 1.95
CA THR A 227 15.93 7.62 1.83
C THR A 227 15.48 6.38 2.61
N PHE A 228 14.69 6.56 3.67
CA PHE A 228 14.04 5.47 4.39
C PHE A 228 12.61 5.20 3.87
N ASP A 229 12.00 6.14 3.17
CA ASP A 229 10.62 6.07 2.65
C ASP A 229 10.51 5.27 1.35
N THR A 230 11.61 4.98 0.68
CA THR A 230 11.62 4.36 -0.65
C THR A 230 11.03 2.96 -0.68
N LEU A 231 11.20 2.15 0.36
CA LEU A 231 10.63 0.80 0.45
C LEU A 231 9.25 0.77 1.10
N SER A 232 8.98 1.68 2.06
CA SER A 232 7.72 1.74 2.80
C SER A 232 6.66 2.60 2.12
N GLY A 233 7.07 3.64 1.39
CA GLY A 233 6.18 4.57 0.71
C GLY A 233 5.13 3.88 -0.18
N PRO A 234 5.50 2.93 -1.03
CA PRO A 234 4.58 2.15 -1.83
C PRO A 234 3.56 1.34 -1.04
N PHE A 235 3.98 0.71 0.07
CA PHE A 235 3.10 -0.04 0.95
C PHE A 235 2.04 0.87 1.58
N PHE A 236 2.46 2.00 2.16
CA PHE A 236 1.53 2.98 2.75
C PHE A 236 0.60 3.60 1.72
N PHE A 237 1.11 3.85 0.51
CA PHE A 237 0.28 4.36 -0.57
C PHE A 237 -0.79 3.35 -1.02
N ASN A 238 -0.46 2.06 -1.09
CA ASN A 238 -1.43 1.01 -1.37
C ASN A 238 -2.52 0.96 -0.28
N LEU A 239 -2.14 1.06 0.99
CA LEU A 239 -3.09 1.18 2.10
C LEU A 239 -3.97 2.43 1.96
N GLN A 240 -3.43 3.57 1.52
CA GLN A 240 -4.21 4.80 1.28
C GLN A 240 -5.19 4.64 0.11
N ALA A 241 -4.80 3.98 -0.98
CA ALA A 241 -5.69 3.69 -2.10
C ALA A 241 -6.85 2.78 -1.68
N LEU A 242 -6.55 1.74 -0.87
CA LEU A 242 -7.55 0.87 -0.25
C LEU A 242 -8.48 1.66 0.69
N ALA A 243 -7.90 2.58 1.49
CA ALA A 243 -8.65 3.47 2.36
C ALA A 243 -9.67 4.29 1.59
N LEU A 244 -9.28 4.88 0.46
CA LEU A 244 -10.16 5.69 -0.37
C LEU A 244 -11.35 4.88 -0.91
N LEU A 245 -11.10 3.68 -1.44
CA LEU A 245 -12.17 2.81 -1.92
C LEU A 245 -13.11 2.40 -0.77
N GLY A 246 -12.56 2.02 0.37
CA GLY A 246 -13.32 1.73 1.59
C GLY A 246 -14.12 2.94 2.07
N TYR A 247 -13.54 4.14 1.95
CA TYR A 247 -14.18 5.41 2.28
C TYR A 247 -15.44 5.64 1.46
N ILE A 248 -15.37 5.44 0.15
CA ILE A 248 -16.50 5.60 -0.77
C ILE A 248 -17.61 4.59 -0.44
N VAL A 249 -17.26 3.34 -0.19
CA VAL A 249 -18.23 2.29 0.20
C VAL A 249 -18.87 2.62 1.55
N GLY A 250 -18.09 3.04 2.54
CA GLY A 250 -18.57 3.46 3.85
C GLY A 250 -19.50 4.68 3.80
N ALA A 251 -19.14 5.70 3.00
CA ALA A 251 -19.98 6.88 2.75
C ALA A 251 -21.31 6.48 2.12
N PHE A 252 -21.28 5.54 1.17
CA PHE A 252 -22.48 5.07 0.52
C PHE A 252 -23.41 4.30 1.47
N LEU A 253 -22.85 3.51 2.38
CA LEU A 253 -23.64 2.84 3.43
C LEU A 253 -24.31 3.83 4.37
N SER A 254 -23.58 4.83 4.82
CA SER A 254 -24.10 5.92 5.65
C SER A 254 -25.24 6.64 4.91
N PHE A 255 -25.07 6.91 3.59
CA PHE A 255 -26.11 7.48 2.76
C PHE A 255 -27.38 6.60 2.72
N ASN A 256 -27.22 5.28 2.56
CA ASN A 256 -28.35 4.34 2.57
C ASN A 256 -29.05 4.28 3.93
N ALA A 257 -28.31 4.30 5.01
CA ALA A 257 -28.86 4.36 6.37
C ALA A 257 -29.70 5.63 6.59
N ILE A 258 -29.22 6.78 6.12
CA ILE A 258 -29.97 8.06 6.18
C ILE A 258 -31.24 7.96 5.33
N LYS A 259 -31.15 7.47 4.11
CA LYS A 259 -32.29 7.28 3.20
C LYS A 259 -33.35 6.39 3.83
N LEU A 260 -32.93 5.31 4.49
CA LEU A 260 -33.82 4.41 5.22
C LEU A 260 -34.52 5.12 6.39
N ALA A 261 -33.79 5.89 7.19
CA ALA A 261 -34.36 6.67 8.30
C ALA A 261 -35.42 7.66 7.80
N PHE A 262 -35.18 8.29 6.66
CA PHE A 262 -36.17 9.18 6.03
C PHE A 262 -37.39 8.41 5.53
N ALA A 263 -37.20 7.33 4.81
CA ALA A 263 -38.29 6.52 4.23
C ALA A 263 -39.20 5.96 5.33
N SER A 264 -38.63 5.47 6.43
CA SER A 264 -39.38 4.89 7.56
C SER A 264 -40.23 5.89 8.31
N ARG A 265 -39.89 7.19 8.24
CA ARG A 265 -40.57 8.29 8.91
C ARG A 265 -41.44 9.16 8.01
N ALA A 266 -41.54 8.84 6.73
CA ALA A 266 -42.29 9.65 5.77
C ALA A 266 -43.73 9.92 6.23
N ALA A 267 -44.42 8.93 6.81
CA ALA A 267 -45.79 9.09 7.37
C ALA A 267 -45.81 10.02 8.57
N GLN A 268 -44.88 9.88 9.52
CA GLN A 268 -44.77 10.75 10.70
C GLN A 268 -44.46 12.19 10.30
N LEU A 269 -43.53 12.40 9.36
CA LEU A 269 -43.21 13.74 8.86
C LEU A 269 -44.41 14.39 8.18
N LYS A 270 -45.19 13.60 7.40
CA LYS A 270 -46.44 14.11 6.82
C LYS A 270 -47.48 14.50 7.87
N GLN A 271 -47.62 13.70 8.92
CA GLN A 271 -48.55 14.04 10.04
C GLN A 271 -48.10 15.32 10.77
N LEU A 272 -46.83 15.49 11.09
CA LEU A 272 -46.29 16.69 11.71
C LEU A 272 -46.46 17.93 10.80
N TYR A 273 -46.29 17.77 9.49
CA TYR A 273 -46.55 18.85 8.54
C TYR A 273 -48.03 19.27 8.54
N LEU A 274 -48.97 18.29 8.55
CA LEU A 274 -50.39 18.52 8.59
C LEU A 274 -50.83 19.17 9.92
N LEU A 275 -50.10 18.94 11.02
CA LEU A 275 -50.28 19.61 12.32
C LEU A 275 -49.75 21.04 12.35
N GLY A 276 -49.24 21.56 11.23
CA GLY A 276 -48.80 22.95 11.12
C GLY A 276 -47.31 23.20 11.37
N CYS A 277 -46.47 22.15 11.54
CA CYS A 277 -45.02 22.32 11.68
C CYS A 277 -44.38 22.83 10.39
N GLN A 278 -43.55 23.86 10.47
CA GLN A 278 -42.86 24.42 9.33
C GLN A 278 -41.86 23.39 8.71
N PRO A 279 -41.82 23.19 7.38
CA PRO A 279 -40.96 22.20 6.74
C PRO A 279 -39.48 22.47 6.97
N ILE A 280 -39.05 23.71 7.11
CA ILE A 280 -37.67 24.10 7.43
C ILE A 280 -37.29 23.62 8.83
N ARG A 281 -38.15 23.80 9.84
CA ARG A 281 -37.91 23.37 11.22
C ARG A 281 -37.84 21.83 11.33
N LEU A 282 -38.71 21.13 10.59
CA LEU A 282 -38.67 19.65 10.50
C LEU A 282 -37.35 19.16 9.93
N LYS A 283 -36.84 19.78 8.84
CA LYS A 283 -35.55 19.47 8.26
C LYS A 283 -34.40 19.75 9.19
N GLN A 284 -34.41 20.89 9.87
CA GLN A 284 -33.39 21.26 10.87
C GLN A 284 -33.37 20.29 12.06
N ALA A 285 -34.56 19.98 12.62
CA ALA A 285 -34.65 19.00 13.71
C ALA A 285 -34.11 17.64 13.32
N MET A 286 -34.40 17.19 12.11
CA MET A 286 -33.93 15.92 11.58
C MET A 286 -32.44 15.91 11.29
N PHE A 287 -31.88 17.02 10.79
CA PHE A 287 -30.43 17.18 10.61
C PHE A 287 -29.68 17.10 11.94
N ILE A 288 -30.16 17.77 12.97
CA ILE A 288 -29.55 17.78 14.31
C ILE A 288 -29.66 16.38 14.93
N GLU A 289 -30.83 15.74 14.84
CA GLU A 289 -31.03 14.40 15.37
C GLU A 289 -30.11 13.36 14.68
N LEU A 290 -30.10 13.33 13.35
CA LEU A 290 -29.23 12.41 12.60
C LEU A 290 -27.75 12.75 12.81
N GLY A 291 -27.41 14.02 13.01
CA GLY A 291 -26.07 14.46 13.38
C GLY A 291 -25.64 13.95 14.75
N THR A 292 -26.51 14.05 15.78
CA THR A 292 -26.20 13.52 17.13
C THR A 292 -26.09 11.99 17.14
N LEU A 293 -26.97 11.30 16.41
CA LEU A 293 -26.85 9.87 16.20
C LEU A 293 -25.60 9.52 15.39
N GLY A 294 -25.25 10.37 14.40
CA GLY A 294 -24.02 10.22 13.60
C GLY A 294 -22.75 10.31 14.45
N LEU A 295 -22.73 11.15 15.49
CA LEU A 295 -21.62 11.21 16.45
C LEU A 295 -21.50 9.92 17.27
N LEU A 296 -22.61 9.43 17.79
CA LEU A 296 -22.66 8.17 18.54
C LEU A 296 -22.24 6.99 17.66
N CYS A 297 -22.71 6.97 16.41
CA CYS A 297 -22.31 5.95 15.43
C CYS A 297 -20.83 6.07 15.02
N ALA A 298 -20.28 7.29 14.99
CA ALA A 298 -18.86 7.49 14.70
C ALA A 298 -18.00 6.91 15.84
N TYR A 299 -18.38 7.11 17.08
CA TYR A 299 -17.70 6.51 18.24
C TYR A 299 -17.78 4.97 18.23
N LEU A 300 -18.98 4.40 18.04
CA LEU A 300 -19.16 2.95 17.93
C LEU A 300 -18.42 2.38 16.71
N GLY A 301 -18.44 3.11 15.60
CA GLY A 301 -17.71 2.74 14.39
C GLY A 301 -16.20 2.77 14.60
N ALA A 302 -15.67 3.78 15.30
CA ALA A 302 -14.24 3.82 15.64
C ALA A 302 -13.83 2.65 16.54
N LEU A 303 -14.64 2.26 17.54
CA LEU A 303 -14.40 1.08 18.36
C LEU A 303 -14.38 -0.22 17.52
N LEU A 304 -15.37 -0.40 16.64
CA LEU A 304 -15.42 -1.54 15.73
C LEU A 304 -14.25 -1.51 14.75
N GLY A 305 -13.86 -0.33 14.29
CA GLY A 305 -12.72 -0.13 13.40
C GLY A 305 -11.39 -0.51 14.07
N VAL A 306 -11.18 -0.10 15.32
CA VAL A 306 -10.01 -0.47 16.11
C VAL A 306 -9.94 -1.98 16.35
N THR A 307 -11.07 -2.62 16.68
CA THR A 307 -11.11 -4.08 16.87
C THR A 307 -10.79 -4.80 15.56
N LEU A 308 -11.31 -4.34 14.42
CA LEU A 308 -11.01 -4.89 13.11
C LEU A 308 -9.52 -4.67 12.75
N ALA A 309 -9.01 -3.46 12.99
CA ALA A 309 -7.59 -3.15 12.78
C ALA A 309 -6.69 -4.08 13.58
N ASN A 310 -7.00 -4.33 14.85
CA ASN A 310 -6.22 -5.23 15.70
C ASN A 310 -6.27 -6.70 15.27
N ILE A 311 -7.34 -7.14 14.62
CA ILE A 311 -7.40 -8.46 13.99
C ILE A 311 -6.46 -8.51 12.78
N LEU A 312 -6.46 -7.47 11.95
CA LEU A 312 -5.63 -7.37 10.74
C LEU A 312 -4.16 -7.04 11.02
N VAL A 313 -3.88 -6.42 12.15
CA VAL A 313 -2.53 -6.02 12.60
C VAL A 313 -1.57 -7.21 12.68
N VAL A 314 -2.05 -8.40 12.98
CA VAL A 314 -1.20 -9.59 13.07
C VAL A 314 -0.47 -9.84 11.75
N ASP A 315 -1.20 -9.77 10.63
CA ASP A 315 -0.64 -9.96 9.29
C ASP A 315 0.31 -8.79 8.91
N VAL A 316 -0.09 -7.55 9.20
CA VAL A 316 0.76 -6.35 8.99
C VAL A 316 2.05 -6.43 9.80
N THR A 317 1.95 -6.85 11.06
CA THR A 317 3.12 -7.02 11.94
C THR A 317 4.09 -8.06 11.38
N GLN A 318 3.59 -9.15 10.80
CA GLN A 318 4.42 -10.18 10.19
C GLN A 318 5.19 -9.64 8.97
N VAL A 319 4.55 -8.82 8.14
CA VAL A 319 5.20 -8.13 7.02
C VAL A 319 6.24 -7.13 7.50
N LEU A 320 5.89 -6.28 8.46
CA LEU A 320 6.82 -5.30 9.02
C LEU A 320 8.00 -5.95 9.76
N ARG A 321 7.79 -7.10 10.42
CA ARG A 321 8.88 -7.89 11.01
C ARG A 321 9.87 -8.40 9.98
N SER A 322 9.38 -8.86 8.85
CA SER A 322 10.24 -9.41 7.80
C SER A 322 11.06 -8.34 7.07
N PHE A 323 10.48 -7.14 6.85
CA PHE A 323 11.17 -6.04 6.18
C PHE A 323 11.99 -5.15 7.13
N TYR A 324 11.44 -4.85 8.32
CA TYR A 324 11.99 -3.82 9.22
C TYR A 324 12.45 -4.38 10.58
N GLN A 325 12.35 -5.71 10.78
CA GLN A 325 12.76 -6.40 12.01
C GLN A 325 12.13 -5.81 13.29
N LEU A 326 10.96 -5.19 13.15
CA LEU A 326 10.20 -4.62 14.26
C LEU A 326 9.63 -5.75 15.12
N ASP A 327 10.06 -5.84 16.36
CA ASP A 327 9.82 -6.99 17.23
C ASP A 327 8.62 -6.81 18.18
N ARG A 328 7.99 -5.64 18.21
CA ARG A 328 6.77 -5.41 19.01
C ARG A 328 5.52 -5.59 18.14
N SER A 329 4.54 -6.33 18.69
CA SER A 329 3.22 -6.44 18.09
C SER A 329 2.61 -5.04 17.99
N LEU A 330 2.20 -4.67 16.78
CA LEU A 330 1.42 -3.46 16.58
C LEU A 330 0.08 -3.63 17.32
N THR A 331 -0.35 -2.59 18.02
CA THR A 331 -1.68 -2.50 18.60
C THR A 331 -2.24 -1.14 18.23
N VAL A 332 -3.38 -1.14 17.55
CA VAL A 332 -4.08 0.09 17.22
C VAL A 332 -4.92 0.50 18.43
N GLU A 333 -4.67 1.70 18.94
CA GLU A 333 -5.45 2.29 20.02
C GLU A 333 -6.50 3.25 19.47
N LEU A 334 -7.57 3.46 20.26
CA LEU A 334 -8.62 4.38 19.89
C LEU A 334 -8.09 5.81 19.98
N ASP A 335 -8.00 6.49 18.84
CA ASP A 335 -7.65 7.90 18.76
C ASP A 335 -8.92 8.74 18.47
N TRP A 336 -9.04 9.90 19.13
CA TRP A 336 -10.12 10.84 18.89
C TRP A 336 -10.16 11.38 17.46
N THR A 337 -9.05 11.37 16.76
CA THR A 337 -8.96 11.72 15.33
C THR A 337 -9.80 10.76 14.47
N MET A 338 -9.86 9.47 14.81
CA MET A 338 -10.70 8.47 14.12
C MET A 338 -12.19 8.78 14.30
N VAL A 339 -12.58 9.14 15.54
CA VAL A 339 -13.96 9.52 15.85
C VAL A 339 -14.35 10.82 15.11
N ALA A 340 -13.45 11.82 15.11
CA ALA A 340 -13.66 13.08 14.41
C ALA A 340 -13.80 12.89 12.90
N LEU A 341 -12.96 12.04 12.32
CA LEU A 341 -12.97 11.71 10.89
C LEU A 341 -14.25 10.96 10.49
N GLY A 342 -14.67 9.98 11.31
CA GLY A 342 -15.93 9.27 11.15
C GLY A 342 -17.14 10.21 11.26
N PHE A 343 -17.14 11.13 12.23
CA PHE A 343 -18.18 12.13 12.39
C PHE A 343 -18.22 13.12 11.22
N ALA A 344 -17.06 13.59 10.76
CA ALA A 344 -16.96 14.49 9.61
C ALA A 344 -17.55 13.82 8.35
N LEU A 345 -17.23 12.53 8.12
CA LEU A 345 -17.81 11.77 7.01
C LEU A 345 -19.34 11.68 7.13
N ASN A 346 -19.83 11.25 8.29
CA ASN A 346 -21.25 11.09 8.51
C ASN A 346 -22.00 12.42 8.30
N THR A 347 -21.42 13.54 8.74
CA THR A 347 -21.96 14.88 8.54
C THR A 347 -21.90 15.31 7.08
N LEU A 348 -20.82 15.01 6.38
CA LEU A 348 -20.67 15.25 4.94
C LEU A 348 -21.73 14.50 4.14
N VAL A 349 -21.90 13.20 4.40
CA VAL A 349 -22.90 12.36 3.73
C VAL A 349 -24.32 12.86 4.03
N LEU A 350 -24.60 13.25 5.27
CA LEU A 350 -25.88 13.83 5.67
C LEU A 350 -26.13 15.14 4.91
N SER A 351 -25.13 16.01 4.79
CA SER A 351 -25.21 17.26 4.05
C SER A 351 -25.45 17.03 2.55
N ILE A 352 -24.74 16.07 1.94
CA ILE A 352 -24.95 15.67 0.56
C ILE A 352 -26.37 15.14 0.35
N PHE A 353 -26.90 14.35 1.28
CA PHE A 353 -28.27 13.84 1.20
C PHE A 353 -29.30 14.98 1.18
N PHE A 354 -29.17 15.95 2.07
CA PHE A 354 -30.09 17.11 2.10
C PHE A 354 -29.96 17.98 0.84
N LEU A 355 -28.75 18.12 0.30
CA LEU A 355 -28.46 18.88 -0.90
C LEU A 355 -28.99 18.13 -2.16
N SER A 356 -28.81 16.80 -2.25
CA SER A 356 -29.26 15.99 -3.36
C SER A 356 -30.76 16.02 -3.55
N ASN A 357 -31.53 16.11 -2.46
CA ASN A 357 -32.97 16.28 -2.52
C ASN A 357 -33.42 17.63 -3.14
N ARG A 358 -32.56 18.67 -3.06
CA ARG A 358 -32.79 19.94 -3.79
C ARG A 358 -32.36 19.84 -5.26
N LEU A 359 -31.22 19.23 -5.52
CA LEU A 359 -30.69 19.03 -6.86
C LEU A 359 -31.54 18.08 -7.71
N SER A 360 -32.21 17.10 -7.08
CA SER A 360 -33.09 16.17 -7.80
C SER A 360 -34.29 16.85 -8.49
N GLU A 361 -34.71 18.02 -8.00
CA GLU A 361 -35.71 18.85 -8.68
C GLU A 361 -35.16 19.53 -9.94
N VAL A 362 -33.87 19.90 -9.94
CA VAL A 362 -33.20 20.56 -11.09
C VAL A 362 -32.82 19.51 -12.15
N ILE A 363 -32.40 18.31 -11.71
CA ILE A 363 -31.93 17.21 -12.60
C ILE A 363 -33.11 16.42 -13.22
N LYS A 364 -34.37 16.72 -12.90
CA LYS A 364 -35.53 16.08 -13.51
C LYS A 364 -35.61 16.23 -15.04
N HIS A 365 -34.94 17.25 -15.63
CA HIS A 365 -34.81 17.38 -17.06
C HIS A 365 -33.82 16.36 -17.61
N LYS A 366 -34.27 15.44 -18.46
CA LYS A 366 -33.42 14.42 -19.11
C LYS A 366 -32.19 15.02 -19.79
N SER A 367 -32.30 16.18 -20.39
CA SER A 367 -31.19 16.90 -21.04
C SER A 367 -30.10 17.34 -20.06
N VAL A 368 -30.46 17.84 -18.88
CA VAL A 368 -29.51 18.24 -17.83
C VAL A 368 -28.76 17.02 -17.31
N PHE A 369 -29.44 15.90 -17.11
CA PHE A 369 -28.81 14.65 -16.70
C PHE A 369 -27.74 14.16 -17.69
N TRP A 370 -28.07 14.12 -19.00
CA TRP A 370 -27.13 13.70 -20.03
C TRP A 370 -25.95 14.69 -20.16
N LEU A 371 -26.19 15.98 -19.96
CA LEU A 371 -25.15 17.00 -19.99
C LEU A 371 -24.19 16.85 -18.79
N CYS A 372 -24.70 16.60 -17.60
CA CYS A 372 -23.89 16.31 -16.41
C CYS A 372 -23.08 15.01 -16.58
N LEU A 373 -23.69 13.96 -17.16
CA LEU A 373 -23.00 12.71 -17.42
C LEU A 373 -21.89 12.88 -18.46
N ALA A 374 -22.16 13.61 -19.53
CA ALA A 374 -21.14 13.96 -20.54
C ALA A 374 -19.98 14.77 -19.91
N ALA A 375 -20.31 15.75 -19.06
CA ALA A 375 -19.30 16.52 -18.34
C ALA A 375 -18.43 15.65 -17.41
N LEU A 376 -19.03 14.68 -16.73
CA LEU A 376 -18.28 13.71 -15.91
C LEU A 376 -17.39 12.80 -16.76
N CYS A 377 -17.86 12.33 -17.90
CA CYS A 377 -17.03 11.53 -18.83
C CYS A 377 -15.87 12.35 -19.42
N ILE A 378 -16.13 13.60 -19.82
CA ILE A 378 -15.07 14.51 -20.28
C ILE A 378 -14.09 14.79 -19.14
N GLY A 379 -14.58 15.03 -17.92
CA GLY A 379 -13.76 15.20 -16.73
C GLY A 379 -12.87 13.98 -16.45
N ALA A 380 -13.39 12.77 -16.61
CA ALA A 380 -12.61 11.54 -16.45
C ALA A 380 -11.48 11.44 -17.49
N VAL A 381 -11.77 11.77 -18.75
CA VAL A 381 -10.75 11.78 -19.81
C VAL A 381 -9.69 12.84 -19.53
N LEU A 382 -10.09 14.06 -19.14
CA LEU A 382 -9.15 15.13 -18.77
C LEU A 382 -8.29 14.73 -17.57
N LEU A 383 -8.89 14.13 -16.53
CA LEU A 383 -8.14 13.63 -15.38
C LEU A 383 -7.16 12.52 -15.78
N ALA A 384 -7.54 11.64 -16.70
CA ALA A 384 -6.65 10.59 -17.21
C ALA A 384 -5.45 11.18 -17.98
N LEU A 385 -5.66 12.24 -18.79
CA LEU A 385 -4.60 12.94 -19.50
C LEU A 385 -3.68 13.75 -18.59
N LEU A 386 -4.23 14.27 -17.47
CA LEU A 386 -3.50 15.08 -16.48
C LEU A 386 -3.02 14.27 -15.28
N ALA A 387 -3.10 12.93 -15.32
CA ALA A 387 -2.77 12.05 -14.20
C ALA A 387 -1.26 11.96 -13.94
N GLN A 388 -0.63 13.10 -13.63
CA GLN A 388 0.78 13.20 -13.24
C GLN A 388 0.98 13.17 -11.71
N SER A 389 -0.08 13.29 -10.93
CA SER A 389 -0.01 13.25 -9.46
C SER A 389 -0.87 12.11 -8.88
N LYS A 390 -0.43 11.57 -7.73
CA LYS A 390 -1.14 10.52 -6.98
C LYS A 390 -2.60 10.89 -6.69
N LEU A 391 -2.85 12.15 -6.32
CA LEU A 391 -4.20 12.64 -6.01
C LEU A 391 -5.12 12.67 -7.23
N VAL A 392 -4.61 13.08 -8.40
CA VAL A 392 -5.38 13.13 -9.65
C VAL A 392 -5.78 11.71 -10.10
N ALA A 393 -4.87 10.74 -9.96
CA ALA A 393 -5.16 9.34 -10.27
C ALA A 393 -6.24 8.74 -9.34
N LEU A 394 -6.21 9.07 -8.06
CA LEU A 394 -7.25 8.65 -7.10
C LEU A 394 -8.60 9.34 -7.37
N LEU A 395 -8.59 10.62 -7.75
CA LEU A 395 -9.80 11.33 -8.17
C LEU A 395 -10.42 10.71 -9.42
N LEU A 396 -9.60 10.24 -10.36
CA LEU A 396 -10.09 9.51 -11.53
C LEU A 396 -10.88 8.25 -11.14
N CYS A 397 -10.39 7.46 -10.17
CA CYS A 397 -11.14 6.32 -9.62
C CYS A 397 -12.49 6.74 -9.04
N ALA A 398 -12.54 7.85 -8.27
CA ALA A 398 -13.77 8.36 -7.68
C ALA A 398 -14.77 8.83 -8.74
N VAL A 399 -14.31 9.50 -9.82
CA VAL A 399 -15.14 9.94 -10.94
C VAL A 399 -15.73 8.75 -11.71
N ILE A 400 -14.93 7.69 -11.94
CA ILE A 400 -15.42 6.46 -12.59
C ILE A 400 -16.53 5.82 -11.75
N LEU A 401 -16.34 5.70 -10.44
CA LEU A 401 -17.39 5.21 -9.54
C LEU A 401 -18.65 6.06 -9.63
N LEU A 402 -18.53 7.38 -9.68
CA LEU A 402 -19.65 8.30 -9.81
C LEU A 402 -20.37 8.15 -11.16
N ILE A 403 -19.66 7.93 -12.26
CA ILE A 403 -20.23 7.67 -13.59
C ILE A 403 -21.09 6.42 -13.54
N PHE A 404 -20.58 5.31 -13.01
CA PHE A 404 -21.35 4.06 -12.89
C PHE A 404 -22.54 4.22 -11.93
N PHE A 405 -22.38 4.98 -10.85
CA PHE A 405 -23.47 5.34 -9.96
C PHE A 405 -24.62 6.06 -10.70
N CYS A 406 -24.30 6.98 -11.60
CA CYS A 406 -25.28 7.73 -12.38
C CYS A 406 -25.94 6.89 -13.50
N ILE A 407 -25.18 6.00 -14.15
CA ILE A 407 -25.66 5.22 -15.30
C ILE A 407 -26.54 4.04 -14.86
N THR A 408 -26.22 3.39 -13.75
CA THR A 408 -26.88 2.16 -13.27
C THR A 408 -28.40 2.27 -13.16
N PRO A 409 -28.99 3.36 -12.61
CA PRO A 409 -30.43 3.52 -12.53
C PRO A 409 -31.13 3.46 -13.90
N GLY A 410 -30.49 4.06 -14.91
CA GLY A 410 -31.00 4.07 -16.29
C GLY A 410 -30.99 2.67 -16.90
N ILE A 411 -29.89 1.93 -16.73
CA ILE A 411 -29.74 0.56 -17.28
C ILE A 411 -30.77 -0.40 -16.64
N ILE A 412 -30.89 -0.36 -15.31
CA ILE A 412 -31.86 -1.20 -14.61
C ILE A 412 -33.29 -0.88 -15.07
N SER A 413 -33.64 0.42 -15.21
CA SER A 413 -34.94 0.83 -15.71
C SER A 413 -35.19 0.32 -17.12
N GLN A 414 -34.21 0.31 -18.02
CA GLN A 414 -34.30 -0.23 -19.37
C GLN A 414 -34.50 -1.74 -19.38
N VAL A 415 -33.73 -2.51 -18.57
CA VAL A 415 -33.88 -3.98 -18.48
C VAL A 415 -35.32 -4.37 -18.11
N PHE A 416 -35.91 -3.68 -17.13
CA PHE A 416 -37.29 -3.96 -16.72
C PHE A 416 -38.36 -3.34 -17.64
N SER A 417 -38.04 -2.37 -18.49
CA SER A 417 -38.93 -1.82 -19.50
C SER A 417 -38.97 -2.67 -20.78
N CYS A 418 -37.95 -3.51 -21.01
CA CYS A 418 -37.92 -4.40 -22.19
C CYS A 418 -39.14 -5.32 -22.26
N GLN A 419 -39.63 -5.61 -23.47
CA GLN A 419 -40.79 -6.50 -23.67
C GLN A 419 -40.35 -7.95 -23.45
N TRP A 420 -40.83 -8.55 -22.38
CA TRP A 420 -40.63 -9.99 -22.13
C TRP A 420 -41.71 -10.78 -22.86
N PRO A 421 -41.34 -11.70 -23.72
CA PRO A 421 -42.30 -12.49 -24.47
C PRO A 421 -42.91 -13.55 -23.55
N THR A 422 -43.94 -13.19 -22.76
CA THR A 422 -44.56 -14.15 -21.82
C THR A 422 -46.07 -13.90 -21.75
N ASN A 423 -46.85 -15.00 -21.84
CA ASN A 423 -48.28 -15.01 -21.66
C ASN A 423 -48.70 -15.26 -20.19
N SER A 424 -47.73 -15.35 -19.25
CA SER A 424 -48.05 -15.62 -17.85
C SER A 424 -48.39 -14.33 -17.11
N ALA A 425 -49.59 -14.27 -16.53
CA ALA A 425 -50.06 -13.12 -15.73
C ALA A 425 -49.12 -12.84 -14.54
N LEU A 426 -48.49 -13.85 -13.96
CA LEU A 426 -47.57 -13.76 -12.83
C LEU A 426 -46.25 -13.08 -13.24
N VAL A 427 -45.76 -13.35 -14.45
CA VAL A 427 -44.55 -12.70 -14.98
C VAL A 427 -44.84 -11.24 -15.39
N LEU A 428 -46.01 -10.96 -15.93
CA LEU A 428 -46.44 -9.57 -16.21
C LEU A 428 -46.56 -8.75 -14.91
N TRP A 429 -47.17 -9.36 -13.88
CA TRP A 429 -47.23 -8.73 -12.56
C TRP A 429 -45.81 -8.49 -11.98
N LEU A 430 -44.95 -9.50 -12.08
CA LEU A 430 -43.58 -9.39 -11.59
C LEU A 430 -42.80 -8.23 -12.25
N LYS A 431 -43.02 -8.06 -13.58
CA LYS A 431 -42.44 -6.92 -14.32
C LYS A 431 -42.96 -5.59 -13.82
N ALA A 432 -44.28 -5.45 -13.68
CA ALA A 432 -44.94 -4.23 -13.18
C ALA A 432 -44.48 -3.90 -11.73
N ASP A 433 -44.43 -4.94 -10.88
CA ASP A 433 -43.96 -4.83 -9.51
C ASP A 433 -42.50 -4.41 -9.46
N SER A 434 -41.64 -5.01 -10.30
CA SER A 434 -40.20 -4.62 -10.40
C SER A 434 -40.05 -3.17 -10.83
N GLN A 435 -40.79 -2.69 -11.80
CA GLN A 435 -40.79 -1.30 -12.25
C GLN A 435 -41.19 -0.32 -11.11
N GLY A 436 -42.24 -0.68 -10.35
CA GLY A 436 -42.68 0.10 -9.20
C GLY A 436 -41.65 0.17 -8.07
N GLN A 437 -40.84 -0.86 -7.90
CA GLN A 437 -39.88 -1.02 -6.80
C GLN A 437 -38.45 -0.63 -7.13
N ILE A 438 -38.12 -0.31 -8.39
CA ILE A 438 -36.76 0.08 -8.81
C ILE A 438 -36.17 1.13 -7.89
N LYS A 439 -36.93 2.18 -7.52
CA LYS A 439 -36.47 3.28 -6.68
C LYS A 439 -36.05 2.83 -5.26
N SER A 440 -36.73 1.82 -4.71
CA SER A 440 -36.40 1.30 -3.37
C SER A 440 -35.25 0.30 -3.39
N LEU A 441 -35.15 -0.54 -4.44
CA LEU A 441 -34.09 -1.51 -4.65
C LEU A 441 -32.79 -0.89 -5.15
N LEU A 442 -32.88 0.28 -5.79
CA LEU A 442 -31.74 0.95 -6.36
C LEU A 442 -30.61 1.19 -5.35
N SER A 443 -30.94 1.46 -4.11
CA SER A 443 -29.93 1.65 -3.06
C SER A 443 -29.12 0.38 -2.76
N ALA A 444 -29.77 -0.80 -2.74
CA ALA A 444 -29.09 -2.07 -2.55
C ALA A 444 -28.21 -2.42 -3.74
N VAL A 445 -28.74 -2.23 -4.94
CA VAL A 445 -28.03 -2.46 -6.20
C VAL A 445 -26.76 -1.61 -6.27
N LEU A 446 -26.89 -0.31 -6.00
CA LEU A 446 -25.75 0.60 -6.02
C LEU A 446 -24.69 0.26 -4.96
N ALA A 447 -25.13 -0.14 -3.75
CA ALA A 447 -24.21 -0.60 -2.70
C ALA A 447 -23.41 -1.83 -3.16
N THR A 448 -24.12 -2.82 -3.69
CA THR A 448 -23.51 -4.07 -4.17
C THR A 448 -22.60 -3.82 -5.37
N LEU A 449 -23.03 -2.98 -6.31
CA LEU A 449 -22.26 -2.58 -7.48
C LEU A 449 -20.92 -1.96 -7.08
N MET A 450 -20.96 -0.96 -6.18
CA MET A 450 -19.75 -0.24 -5.73
C MET A 450 -18.81 -1.16 -4.98
N ALA A 451 -19.33 -1.96 -4.05
CA ALA A 451 -18.52 -2.88 -3.27
C ALA A 451 -17.91 -3.99 -4.15
N MET A 452 -18.70 -4.59 -5.04
CA MET A 452 -18.19 -5.60 -5.98
C MET A 452 -17.20 -5.02 -6.98
N GLY A 453 -17.49 -3.84 -7.54
CA GLY A 453 -16.59 -3.17 -8.46
C GLY A 453 -15.23 -2.87 -7.82
N ALA A 454 -15.25 -2.32 -6.60
CA ALA A 454 -14.02 -2.09 -5.84
C ALA A 454 -13.27 -3.40 -5.55
N ALA A 455 -13.96 -4.44 -5.09
CA ALA A 455 -13.35 -5.74 -4.78
C ALA A 455 -12.76 -6.43 -6.03
N ILE A 456 -13.46 -6.39 -7.17
CA ILE A 456 -12.94 -6.92 -8.44
C ILE A 456 -11.72 -6.10 -8.91
N GLY A 457 -11.77 -4.76 -8.78
CA GLY A 457 -10.63 -3.91 -9.13
C GLY A 457 -9.36 -4.25 -8.33
N MET A 458 -9.53 -4.48 -7.02
CA MET A 458 -8.43 -4.93 -6.16
C MET A 458 -7.96 -6.35 -6.53
N LEU A 459 -8.88 -7.27 -6.85
CA LEU A 459 -8.53 -8.63 -7.26
C LEU A 459 -7.70 -8.62 -8.55
N VAL A 460 -8.07 -7.80 -9.53
CA VAL A 460 -7.29 -7.59 -10.77
C VAL A 460 -5.92 -7.03 -10.45
N MET A 461 -5.83 -6.02 -9.57
CA MET A 461 -4.57 -5.42 -9.16
C MET A 461 -3.64 -6.44 -8.47
N VAL A 462 -4.13 -7.16 -7.46
CA VAL A 462 -3.33 -8.14 -6.71
C VAL A 462 -2.87 -9.28 -7.61
N LYS A 463 -3.75 -9.78 -8.49
CA LYS A 463 -3.38 -10.85 -9.44
C LYS A 463 -2.34 -10.41 -10.46
N SER A 464 -2.48 -9.20 -10.99
CA SER A 464 -1.50 -8.62 -11.91
C SER A 464 -0.14 -8.46 -11.24
N PHE A 465 -0.13 -7.99 -9.99
CA PHE A 465 1.10 -7.86 -9.21
C PHE A 465 1.76 -9.22 -8.95
N SER A 466 0.97 -10.22 -8.49
CA SER A 466 1.46 -11.59 -8.25
C SER A 466 2.10 -12.20 -9.48
N GLN A 467 1.44 -12.12 -10.64
CA GLN A 467 2.00 -12.66 -11.88
C GLN A 467 3.23 -11.89 -12.39
N THR A 468 3.24 -10.58 -12.21
CA THR A 468 4.40 -9.75 -12.56
C THR A 468 5.59 -10.12 -11.68
N LEU A 469 5.38 -10.29 -10.36
CA LEU A 469 6.41 -10.72 -9.43
C LEU A 469 6.91 -12.13 -9.74
N ASP A 470 5.99 -13.09 -9.92
CA ASP A 470 6.36 -14.46 -10.29
C ASP A 470 7.21 -14.48 -11.56
N GLY A 471 6.78 -13.79 -12.61
CA GLY A 471 7.52 -13.69 -13.87
C GLY A 471 8.88 -12.97 -13.73
N HIS A 472 8.97 -11.95 -12.86
CA HIS A 472 10.23 -11.27 -12.59
C HIS A 472 11.20 -12.18 -11.83
N LEU A 473 10.72 -12.86 -10.80
CA LEU A 473 11.54 -13.81 -10.02
C LEU A 473 11.99 -15.00 -10.87
N GLU A 474 11.15 -15.51 -11.79
CA GLU A 474 11.52 -16.59 -12.70
C GLU A 474 12.60 -16.16 -13.70
N ASN A 475 12.47 -14.96 -14.27
CA ASN A 475 13.41 -14.46 -15.27
C ASN A 475 14.72 -13.98 -14.65
N ARG A 476 14.64 -13.15 -13.58
CA ARG A 476 15.82 -12.52 -12.97
C ARG A 476 16.63 -13.50 -12.14
N LEU A 477 15.97 -14.46 -11.50
CA LEU A 477 16.57 -15.48 -10.66
C LEU A 477 16.48 -16.84 -11.37
N SER A 478 17.22 -17.02 -12.44
CA SER A 478 17.23 -18.28 -13.23
C SER A 478 18.32 -19.25 -12.81
N ALA A 479 19.36 -18.80 -12.09
CA ALA A 479 20.41 -19.66 -11.54
C ALA A 479 19.93 -20.40 -10.28
N ASP A 480 20.60 -21.50 -9.92
CA ASP A 480 20.25 -22.32 -8.76
C ASP A 480 20.73 -21.70 -7.44
N LEU A 481 21.94 -21.13 -7.47
CA LEU A 481 22.58 -20.50 -6.33
C LEU A 481 23.05 -19.08 -6.68
N TYR A 482 22.94 -18.18 -5.70
CA TYR A 482 23.52 -16.84 -5.74
C TYR A 482 24.51 -16.68 -4.60
N VAL A 483 25.75 -16.38 -4.93
CA VAL A 483 26.83 -16.22 -3.97
C VAL A 483 27.24 -14.77 -3.90
N ARG A 484 27.17 -14.18 -2.71
CA ARG A 484 27.53 -12.77 -2.44
C ARG A 484 28.63 -12.71 -1.40
N PRO A 485 29.90 -12.97 -1.79
CA PRO A 485 31.02 -12.91 -0.88
C PRO A 485 31.28 -11.46 -0.42
N ALA A 486 31.91 -11.28 0.74
CA ALA A 486 32.29 -9.97 1.22
C ALA A 486 33.27 -9.26 0.28
N VAL A 487 34.19 -10.03 -0.33
CA VAL A 487 35.13 -9.58 -1.36
C VAL A 487 35.09 -10.58 -2.51
N VAL A 488 34.83 -10.09 -3.70
CA VAL A 488 34.87 -10.89 -4.93
C VAL A 488 36.28 -10.82 -5.52
N SER A 489 37.01 -11.96 -5.52
CA SER A 489 38.33 -12.05 -6.09
C SER A 489 38.31 -12.76 -7.46
N SER A 490 39.23 -12.36 -8.35
CA SER A 490 39.41 -13.04 -9.64
C SER A 490 39.77 -14.53 -9.50
N SER A 491 40.46 -14.87 -8.40
CA SER A 491 40.78 -16.26 -8.09
C SER A 491 39.53 -17.09 -7.75
N MET A 492 38.57 -16.49 -7.05
CA MET A 492 37.29 -17.14 -6.75
C MET A 492 36.47 -17.41 -8.03
N HIS A 493 36.42 -16.45 -8.94
CA HIS A 493 35.75 -16.62 -10.23
C HIS A 493 36.38 -17.78 -11.02
N TYR A 494 37.71 -17.81 -11.14
CA TYR A 494 38.44 -18.89 -11.83
C TYR A 494 38.21 -20.25 -11.17
N THR A 495 38.20 -20.31 -9.83
CA THR A 495 37.92 -21.56 -9.12
C THR A 495 36.51 -22.06 -9.38
N LEU A 496 35.52 -21.18 -9.42
CA LEU A 496 34.12 -21.52 -9.71
C LEU A 496 33.96 -22.03 -11.16
N GLU A 497 34.63 -21.42 -12.14
CA GLU A 497 34.59 -21.88 -13.55
C GLU A 497 35.24 -23.25 -13.77
N GLN A 498 36.16 -23.66 -12.92
CA GLN A 498 36.81 -24.97 -13.04
C GLN A 498 36.07 -26.13 -12.38
N MET A 499 35.00 -25.83 -11.59
CA MET A 499 34.21 -26.88 -10.95
C MET A 499 33.30 -27.57 -11.97
N THR A 500 33.43 -28.90 -12.07
CA THR A 500 32.63 -29.73 -12.99
C THR A 500 31.15 -29.80 -12.59
N GLU A 501 30.84 -29.54 -11.35
CA GLU A 501 29.51 -29.52 -10.78
C GLU A 501 28.71 -28.23 -11.15
N ILE A 502 29.42 -27.22 -11.70
CA ILE A 502 28.82 -25.94 -12.12
C ILE A 502 28.80 -25.89 -13.64
N GLU A 503 27.61 -25.85 -14.23
CA GLU A 503 27.42 -25.71 -15.67
C GLU A 503 27.73 -24.28 -16.15
N ARG A 504 27.37 -23.26 -15.35
CA ARG A 504 27.58 -21.87 -15.73
C ARG A 504 27.79 -20.97 -14.50
N VAL A 505 28.74 -20.05 -14.65
CA VAL A 505 29.03 -18.98 -13.68
C VAL A 505 28.71 -17.63 -14.34
N GLY A 506 27.78 -16.86 -13.75
CA GLY A 506 27.51 -15.48 -14.15
C GLY A 506 28.05 -14.52 -13.10
N VAL A 507 28.60 -13.38 -13.54
CA VAL A 507 29.11 -12.34 -12.65
C VAL A 507 28.31 -11.07 -12.80
N TYR A 508 27.90 -10.50 -11.68
CA TYR A 508 27.21 -9.20 -11.62
C TYR A 508 28.20 -8.11 -11.22
N TRP A 509 28.32 -7.09 -12.05
CA TRP A 509 29.18 -5.94 -11.82
C TRP A 509 28.34 -4.72 -11.51
N GLN A 510 28.76 -3.96 -10.52
CA GLN A 510 28.08 -2.75 -10.08
C GLN A 510 29.06 -1.61 -9.85
N ALA A 511 28.70 -0.40 -10.28
CA ALA A 511 29.37 0.83 -9.91
C ALA A 511 28.33 1.87 -9.49
N ARG A 512 28.68 2.74 -8.56
CA ARG A 512 27.89 3.93 -8.24
C ARG A 512 28.44 5.11 -9.02
N SER A 513 27.57 5.87 -9.66
CA SER A 513 27.91 6.96 -10.56
C SER A 513 26.80 8.04 -10.53
N GLU A 514 26.98 9.10 -11.25
CA GLU A 514 26.00 10.17 -11.41
C GLU A 514 25.78 10.49 -12.89
N VAL A 515 24.56 10.80 -13.27
CA VAL A 515 24.25 11.42 -14.56
C VAL A 515 24.23 12.93 -14.39
N ILE A 516 25.11 13.63 -15.11
CA ILE A 516 25.20 15.09 -15.05
C ILE A 516 24.18 15.69 -16.00
N ARG A 517 23.41 16.65 -15.48
CA ARG A 517 22.53 17.55 -16.22
C ARG A 517 22.99 19.00 -16.03
N GLU A 518 22.44 19.93 -16.81
CA GLU A 518 22.80 21.35 -16.77
C GLU A 518 22.63 22.01 -15.38
N GLN A 519 21.71 21.48 -14.53
CA GLN A 519 21.37 22.06 -13.22
C GLN A 519 21.46 21.07 -12.05
N ASP A 520 21.48 19.74 -12.31
CA ASP A 520 21.41 18.70 -11.29
C ASP A 520 22.28 17.49 -11.64
N ALA A 521 22.77 16.78 -10.64
CA ALA A 521 23.39 15.46 -10.78
C ALA A 521 22.44 14.38 -10.23
N VAL A 522 22.07 13.42 -11.08
CA VAL A 522 21.20 12.31 -10.69
C VAL A 522 22.06 11.13 -10.27
N PRO A 523 21.99 10.67 -9.02
CA PRO A 523 22.71 9.47 -8.60
C PRO A 523 22.15 8.25 -9.29
N ILE A 524 23.01 7.40 -9.81
CA ILE A 524 22.65 6.19 -10.53
C ILE A 524 23.45 4.99 -10.06
N LYS A 525 22.85 3.81 -10.17
CA LYS A 525 23.56 2.53 -10.19
C LYS A 525 23.91 2.18 -11.63
N LEU A 526 25.17 1.90 -11.89
CA LEU A 526 25.63 1.38 -13.14
C LEU A 526 25.78 -0.15 -13.00
N LEU A 527 25.05 -0.92 -13.79
CA LEU A 527 25.07 -2.38 -13.78
C LEU A 527 25.70 -2.91 -15.06
N SER A 528 26.42 -4.01 -14.96
CA SER A 528 26.88 -4.79 -16.09
C SER A 528 26.83 -6.28 -15.77
N PHE A 529 26.49 -7.06 -16.77
CA PHE A 529 26.51 -8.53 -16.72
C PHE A 529 27.69 -9.12 -17.50
N GLY A 530 28.71 -8.34 -17.77
CA GLY A 530 29.83 -8.77 -18.56
C GLY A 530 29.46 -9.07 -20.01
N ARG A 531 30.04 -10.13 -20.53
CA ARG A 531 29.74 -10.63 -21.88
C ARG A 531 28.73 -11.78 -21.89
N ASP A 532 28.11 -12.07 -20.75
CA ASP A 532 27.18 -13.19 -20.63
C ASP A 532 25.84 -12.83 -21.29
N ALA A 533 25.65 -13.34 -22.52
CA ALA A 533 24.41 -13.14 -23.27
C ALA A 533 23.19 -13.72 -22.57
N HIS A 534 23.33 -14.74 -21.72
CA HIS A 534 22.23 -15.33 -20.98
C HIS A 534 21.74 -14.41 -19.87
N LEU A 535 22.63 -13.73 -19.16
CA LEU A 535 22.25 -12.75 -18.15
C LEU A 535 21.53 -11.54 -18.77
N HIS A 536 21.92 -11.11 -19.96
CA HIS A 536 21.21 -10.07 -20.71
C HIS A 536 19.79 -10.49 -21.08
N GLN A 537 19.56 -11.75 -21.48
CA GLN A 537 18.23 -12.26 -21.81
C GLN A 537 17.27 -12.32 -20.62
N GLN A 538 17.79 -12.31 -19.38
CA GLN A 538 16.97 -12.24 -18.15
C GLN A 538 16.32 -10.88 -17.94
N VAL A 539 16.85 -9.84 -18.58
CA VAL A 539 16.30 -8.48 -18.51
C VAL A 539 15.31 -8.28 -19.65
N LYS A 540 14.12 -7.81 -19.31
CA LYS A 540 13.06 -7.50 -20.28
C LYS A 540 12.91 -5.99 -20.45
N LEU A 541 12.85 -5.56 -21.71
CA LEU A 541 12.51 -4.18 -22.07
C LEU A 541 11.03 -3.90 -21.82
N LEU A 542 10.70 -2.63 -21.68
CA LEU A 542 9.32 -2.16 -21.66
C LEU A 542 8.62 -2.63 -22.95
N GLY A 543 7.57 -3.45 -22.80
CA GLY A 543 6.92 -4.15 -23.92
C GLY A 543 7.28 -5.65 -24.04
N GLY A 544 8.06 -6.19 -23.08
CA GLY A 544 8.25 -7.63 -22.88
C GLY A 544 9.33 -8.29 -23.74
N LYS A 545 10.06 -7.55 -24.59
CA LYS A 545 11.19 -8.07 -25.38
C LYS A 545 12.40 -8.27 -24.48
N ALA A 546 13.12 -9.37 -24.66
CA ALA A 546 14.40 -9.60 -23.99
C ALA A 546 15.47 -8.64 -24.49
N VAL A 547 16.40 -8.27 -23.62
CA VAL A 547 17.58 -7.48 -23.99
C VAL A 547 18.52 -8.36 -24.83
N THR A 548 18.98 -7.84 -25.96
CA THR A 548 19.98 -8.48 -26.81
C THR A 548 21.28 -7.69 -26.80
N SER A 549 22.38 -8.30 -27.23
CA SER A 549 23.66 -7.64 -27.36
C SER A 549 23.63 -6.39 -28.25
N ASP A 550 22.72 -6.33 -29.21
CA ASP A 550 22.54 -5.20 -30.11
C ASP A 550 22.03 -3.94 -29.43
N HIS A 551 21.36 -4.08 -28.27
CA HIS A 551 20.89 -2.94 -27.47
C HIS A 551 22.01 -2.29 -26.62
N LEU A 552 23.15 -2.97 -26.50
CA LEU A 552 24.28 -2.54 -25.65
C LEU A 552 25.59 -2.46 -26.44
N SER A 553 25.63 -2.85 -27.73
CA SER A 553 26.85 -2.86 -28.49
C SER A 553 27.17 -1.47 -29.06
N SER A 554 28.32 -0.94 -28.71
CA SER A 554 28.89 0.23 -29.39
C SER A 554 29.27 -0.14 -30.83
N LYS A 555 28.67 0.53 -31.81
CA LYS A 555 29.19 0.47 -33.18
C LYS A 555 30.47 1.29 -33.22
N THR A 556 31.55 0.73 -33.78
CA THR A 556 32.86 1.35 -33.89
C THR A 556 32.76 2.83 -34.33
N GLY A 557 33.11 3.77 -33.43
CA GLY A 557 33.06 5.20 -33.67
C GLY A 557 31.76 5.93 -33.28
N ALA A 558 30.77 5.22 -32.71
CA ALA A 558 29.54 5.80 -32.19
C ALA A 558 29.58 5.93 -30.66
N ILE A 559 28.69 6.77 -30.12
CA ILE A 559 28.45 6.90 -28.67
C ILE A 559 28.03 5.54 -28.12
N ASP A 560 28.52 5.18 -26.94
CA ASP A 560 28.15 3.94 -26.25
C ASP A 560 26.65 3.88 -26.00
N GLN A 561 26.12 2.67 -25.93
CA GLN A 561 24.70 2.42 -25.74
C GLN A 561 24.45 1.93 -24.31
N CYS A 562 23.36 2.41 -23.69
CA CYS A 562 22.94 1.95 -22.39
C CYS A 562 21.40 1.83 -22.32
N LEU A 563 20.93 1.06 -21.36
CA LEU A 563 19.52 0.93 -21.02
C LEU A 563 19.28 1.56 -19.65
N VAL A 564 18.13 2.19 -19.50
CA VAL A 564 17.70 2.77 -18.21
C VAL A 564 16.58 1.92 -17.62
N ASN A 565 16.57 1.78 -16.29
CA ASN A 565 15.43 1.15 -15.63
C ASN A 565 14.19 2.07 -15.64
N GLU A 566 13.02 1.50 -15.39
CA GLU A 566 11.76 2.25 -15.42
C GLU A 566 11.70 3.43 -14.41
N PRO A 567 12.20 3.31 -13.14
CA PRO A 567 12.32 4.44 -12.24
C PRO A 567 13.22 5.57 -12.78
N GLY A 568 14.35 5.25 -13.36
CA GLY A 568 15.25 6.21 -14.00
C GLY A 568 14.55 7.02 -15.08
N TRP A 569 13.71 6.36 -15.89
CA TRP A 569 12.91 7.00 -16.90
C TRP A 569 11.77 7.85 -16.32
N ARG A 570 10.93 7.28 -15.42
CA ARG A 570 9.69 7.93 -14.94
C ARG A 570 9.91 8.99 -13.87
N ILE A 571 10.79 8.71 -12.90
CA ILE A 571 11.00 9.57 -11.73
C ILE A 571 12.10 10.57 -12.03
N TYR A 572 13.20 10.09 -12.61
CA TYR A 572 14.38 10.91 -12.86
C TYR A 572 14.43 11.52 -14.28
N GLY A 573 13.48 11.18 -15.18
CA GLY A 573 13.34 11.76 -16.52
C GLY A 573 14.55 11.49 -17.43
N LEU A 574 15.10 10.27 -17.39
CA LEU A 574 16.15 9.81 -18.30
C LEU A 574 15.47 9.20 -19.55
N ASP A 575 15.27 9.98 -20.59
CA ASP A 575 14.45 9.60 -21.74
C ASP A 575 15.19 8.74 -22.78
N VAL A 576 14.44 7.92 -23.50
CA VAL A 576 14.98 7.11 -24.61
C VAL A 576 15.45 8.04 -25.74
N ALA A 577 16.53 7.66 -26.40
CA ALA A 577 17.30 8.41 -27.38
C ALA A 577 18.11 9.60 -26.82
N GLN A 578 18.00 9.92 -25.55
CA GLN A 578 18.83 10.93 -24.89
C GLN A 578 20.28 10.44 -24.76
N VAL A 579 21.23 11.33 -25.01
CA VAL A 579 22.65 11.12 -24.67
C VAL A 579 22.89 11.67 -23.28
N VAL A 580 23.34 10.82 -22.38
CA VAL A 580 23.61 11.17 -20.98
C VAL A 580 25.11 11.12 -20.72
N GLN A 581 25.60 12.07 -19.93
CA GLN A 581 26.96 12.04 -19.41
C GLN A 581 26.97 11.38 -18.03
N VAL A 582 27.65 10.25 -17.91
CA VAL A 582 27.86 9.53 -16.66
C VAL A 582 29.20 9.92 -16.08
N GLN A 583 29.21 10.32 -14.81
CA GLN A 583 30.42 10.75 -14.10
C GLN A 583 30.64 9.91 -12.83
N GLN A 584 31.92 9.59 -12.58
CA GLN A 584 32.40 9.03 -11.32
C GLN A 584 33.67 9.76 -10.90
N GLY A 585 33.56 10.64 -9.91
CA GLY A 585 34.68 11.54 -9.56
C GLY A 585 35.08 12.43 -10.76
N ASN A 586 36.35 12.32 -11.20
CA ASN A 586 36.85 13.07 -12.36
C ASN A 586 36.72 12.33 -13.71
N LYS A 587 36.23 11.10 -13.71
CA LYS A 587 36.11 10.26 -14.88
C LYS A 587 34.71 10.40 -15.47
N ARG A 588 34.59 10.40 -16.80
CA ARG A 588 33.33 10.60 -17.50
C ARG A 588 33.25 9.74 -18.75
N PHE A 589 32.05 9.25 -19.05
CA PHE A 589 31.72 8.72 -20.36
C PHE A 589 30.33 9.18 -20.80
N SER A 590 30.03 9.10 -22.08
CA SER A 590 28.72 9.44 -22.62
C SER A 590 28.07 8.20 -23.20
N CYS A 591 26.80 7.96 -22.90
CA CYS A 591 26.04 6.89 -23.52
C CYS A 591 24.67 7.38 -23.99
N GLN A 592 24.17 6.76 -25.05
CA GLN A 592 22.84 6.99 -25.56
C GLN A 592 21.89 5.92 -24.97
N ILE A 593 20.80 6.38 -24.37
CA ILE A 593 19.75 5.49 -23.83
C ILE A 593 18.98 4.88 -25.01
N THR A 594 19.09 3.57 -25.21
CA THR A 594 18.44 2.86 -26.30
C THR A 594 17.11 2.21 -25.93
N GLY A 595 16.81 2.10 -24.63
CA GLY A 595 15.54 1.54 -24.17
C GLY A 595 15.40 1.55 -22.67
N VAL A 596 14.20 1.21 -22.23
CA VAL A 596 13.82 1.12 -20.81
C VAL A 596 13.60 -0.33 -20.44
N PHE A 597 14.16 -0.80 -19.32
CA PHE A 597 13.98 -2.15 -18.83
C PHE A 597 13.22 -2.20 -17.51
N TYR A 598 12.55 -3.32 -17.25
CA TYR A 598 11.86 -3.56 -15.99
C TYR A 598 12.85 -3.94 -14.88
N ASP A 599 12.77 -3.24 -13.76
CA ASP A 599 13.60 -3.47 -12.57
C ASP A 599 12.75 -3.35 -11.29
N TYR A 600 11.92 -4.36 -11.06
CA TYR A 600 10.97 -4.38 -9.96
C TYR A 600 11.69 -4.47 -8.61
N GLY A 601 11.30 -3.63 -7.66
CA GLY A 601 11.89 -3.55 -6.32
C GLY A 601 13.02 -2.53 -6.21
N GLU A 602 13.51 -1.96 -7.33
CA GLU A 602 14.47 -0.87 -7.32
C GLU A 602 13.76 0.47 -7.53
N GLN A 603 14.16 1.50 -6.79
CA GLN A 603 13.63 2.85 -6.93
C GLN A 603 14.70 3.85 -7.38
N GLU A 604 15.98 3.48 -7.22
CA GLU A 604 17.09 4.29 -7.73
C GLU A 604 17.17 4.17 -9.26
N ALA A 605 17.65 5.25 -9.89
CA ALA A 605 17.93 5.19 -11.32
C ALA A 605 19.08 4.21 -11.58
N THR A 606 18.87 3.28 -12.48
CA THR A 606 19.85 2.25 -12.83
C THR A 606 20.10 2.29 -14.33
N LEU A 607 21.37 2.36 -14.72
CA LEU A 607 21.81 2.19 -16.10
C LEU A 607 22.47 0.82 -16.29
N LEU A 608 22.05 0.11 -17.29
CA LEU A 608 22.67 -1.15 -17.70
C LEU A 608 23.58 -0.89 -18.91
N THR A 609 24.86 -1.26 -18.80
CA THR A 609 25.87 -1.12 -19.85
C THR A 609 26.77 -2.35 -19.91
N THR A 610 27.72 -2.38 -20.84
CA THR A 610 28.72 -3.46 -20.92
C THR A 610 29.93 -3.18 -20.03
N THR A 611 30.61 -4.24 -19.60
CA THR A 611 31.90 -4.09 -18.85
C THR A 611 32.94 -3.34 -19.66
N GLY A 612 32.98 -3.49 -20.98
CA GLY A 612 33.92 -2.78 -21.85
C GLY A 612 33.80 -1.27 -21.77
N VAL A 613 32.57 -0.73 -21.60
CA VAL A 613 32.34 0.72 -21.41
C VAL A 613 32.86 1.17 -20.06
N ILE A 614 32.62 0.39 -18.99
CA ILE A 614 33.09 0.70 -17.64
C ILE A 614 34.62 0.69 -17.57
N GLU A 615 35.25 -0.33 -18.17
CA GLU A 615 36.71 -0.49 -18.24
C GLU A 615 37.36 0.61 -19.08
N SER A 616 36.83 0.93 -20.25
CA SER A 616 37.38 2.00 -21.11
C SER A 616 37.28 3.39 -20.48
N SER A 617 36.29 3.57 -19.58
CA SER A 617 36.09 4.82 -18.84
C SER A 617 36.93 4.88 -17.56
N ASP A 618 37.64 3.81 -17.22
CA ASP A 618 38.46 3.67 -15.99
C ASP A 618 37.64 3.90 -14.71
N PHE A 619 36.36 3.54 -14.72
CA PHE A 619 35.49 3.63 -13.56
C PHE A 619 35.85 2.58 -12.52
N SER A 620 35.75 2.96 -11.25
CA SER A 620 35.82 2.01 -10.15
C SER A 620 34.53 1.19 -10.11
N TYR A 621 34.63 -0.10 -10.33
CA TYR A 621 33.51 -1.04 -10.29
C TYR A 621 33.86 -2.26 -9.46
N GLN A 622 32.85 -2.87 -8.86
CA GLN A 622 33.03 -4.05 -8.02
C GLN A 622 32.14 -5.17 -8.54
N ALA A 623 32.64 -6.39 -8.51
CA ALA A 623 31.78 -7.54 -8.68
C ALA A 623 30.90 -7.67 -7.42
N PHE A 624 29.60 -7.72 -7.63
CA PHE A 624 28.60 -7.75 -6.56
C PHE A 624 28.32 -9.18 -6.08
N GLY A 625 28.49 -10.16 -6.95
CA GLY A 625 28.24 -11.57 -6.66
C GLY A 625 28.27 -12.45 -7.91
N PHE A 626 28.09 -13.73 -7.65
CA PHE A 626 28.01 -14.78 -8.67
C PHE A 626 26.65 -15.41 -8.72
N SER A 627 26.19 -15.76 -9.90
CA SER A 627 25.08 -16.68 -10.13
C SER A 627 25.62 -18.01 -10.66
N LEU A 628 25.24 -19.10 -10.00
CA LEU A 628 25.71 -20.44 -10.33
C LEU A 628 24.54 -21.29 -10.80
N THR A 629 24.65 -21.81 -12.02
CA THR A 629 23.75 -22.85 -12.53
C THR A 629 24.48 -24.19 -12.37
N LEU A 630 23.83 -25.10 -11.66
CA LEU A 630 24.44 -26.42 -11.35
C LEU A 630 24.16 -27.42 -12.46
N ALA A 631 25.03 -28.42 -12.57
CA ALA A 631 24.78 -29.58 -13.43
C ALA A 631 23.52 -30.35 -12.93
N PRO A 632 22.76 -31.00 -13.82
CA PRO A 632 21.44 -31.59 -13.50
C PRO A 632 21.44 -32.62 -12.36
N ASP A 633 22.57 -33.26 -12.10
CA ASP A 633 22.68 -34.35 -11.13
C ASP A 633 23.25 -33.90 -9.77
N VAL A 634 23.50 -32.62 -9.58
CA VAL A 634 24.13 -32.06 -8.35
C VAL A 634 23.06 -31.66 -7.33
N ASP A 635 23.18 -32.18 -6.09
CA ASP A 635 22.33 -31.73 -5.00
C ASP A 635 22.74 -30.33 -4.52
N ILE A 636 21.74 -29.44 -4.43
CA ILE A 636 21.95 -28.04 -4.07
C ILE A 636 22.52 -27.89 -2.64
N ASN A 637 22.07 -28.74 -1.70
CA ASN A 637 22.51 -28.63 -0.30
C ASN A 637 23.95 -29.13 -0.13
N ASP A 638 24.32 -30.18 -0.85
CA ASP A 638 25.68 -30.71 -0.82
C ASP A 638 26.65 -29.75 -1.52
N MET A 639 26.21 -29.14 -2.63
CA MET A 639 27.00 -28.09 -3.30
C MET A 639 27.18 -26.86 -2.42
N THR A 640 26.15 -26.46 -1.65
CA THR A 640 26.26 -25.33 -0.71
C THR A 640 27.32 -25.59 0.36
N LYS A 641 27.36 -26.80 0.95
CA LYS A 641 28.39 -27.20 1.90
C LYS A 641 29.80 -27.23 1.27
N TYR A 642 29.88 -27.80 0.06
CA TYR A 642 31.12 -27.88 -0.70
C TYR A 642 31.72 -26.49 -1.00
N LEU A 643 30.85 -25.51 -1.37
CA LEU A 643 31.28 -24.14 -1.61
C LEU A 643 31.80 -23.45 -0.34
N VAL A 644 31.17 -23.69 0.82
CA VAL A 644 31.59 -23.14 2.10
C VAL A 644 32.93 -23.75 2.54
N GLU A 645 33.21 -25.03 2.24
CA GLU A 645 34.45 -25.67 2.55
C GLU A 645 35.64 -25.25 1.63
N LYS A 646 35.34 -25.00 0.36
CA LYS A 646 36.36 -24.70 -0.67
C LYS A 646 36.69 -23.22 -0.82
N LEU A 647 35.76 -22.35 -0.53
CA LEU A 647 35.90 -20.91 -0.74
C LEU A 647 35.78 -20.16 0.60
N PRO A 648 36.42 -19.00 0.75
CA PRO A 648 36.29 -18.17 1.95
C PRO A 648 34.92 -17.46 2.00
N ILE A 649 33.86 -18.24 2.02
CA ILE A 649 32.47 -17.77 2.06
C ILE A 649 31.69 -18.49 3.15
N GLU A 650 30.70 -17.81 3.71
CA GLU A 650 29.80 -18.37 4.70
C GLU A 650 28.50 -18.86 4.06
N SER A 651 27.84 -19.80 4.73
CA SER A 651 26.52 -20.26 4.31
C SER A 651 25.48 -19.13 4.20
N THR A 652 25.63 -18.08 4.99
CA THR A 652 24.79 -16.86 4.96
C THR A 652 24.97 -16.02 3.69
N GLN A 653 26.09 -16.19 2.99
CA GLN A 653 26.40 -15.50 1.74
C GLN A 653 25.92 -16.26 0.50
N ILE A 654 25.40 -17.47 0.70
CA ILE A 654 24.83 -18.29 -0.36
C ILE A 654 23.30 -18.26 -0.24
N SER A 655 22.65 -17.82 -1.31
CA SER A 655 21.20 -17.80 -1.41
C SER A 655 20.72 -18.88 -2.35
N ILE A 656 19.98 -19.85 -1.84
CA ILE A 656 19.34 -20.87 -2.65
C ILE A 656 18.11 -20.27 -3.32
N ASN A 657 18.08 -20.28 -4.64
CA ASN A 657 17.05 -19.63 -5.45
C ASN A 657 15.63 -20.11 -5.08
N LYS A 658 15.43 -21.42 -4.98
CA LYS A 658 14.13 -22.00 -4.63
C LYS A 658 13.62 -21.51 -3.29
N VAL A 659 14.47 -21.43 -2.28
CA VAL A 659 14.14 -20.95 -0.94
C VAL A 659 13.81 -19.45 -0.97
N PHE A 660 14.62 -18.69 -1.68
CA PHE A 660 14.41 -17.25 -1.83
C PHE A 660 13.10 -16.93 -2.55
N LYS A 661 12.78 -17.62 -3.65
CA LYS A 661 11.50 -17.46 -4.38
C LYS A 661 10.30 -17.81 -3.49
N GLN A 662 10.38 -18.91 -2.74
CA GLN A 662 9.31 -19.28 -1.80
C GLN A 662 9.12 -18.22 -0.71
N TYR A 663 10.22 -17.75 -0.14
CA TYR A 663 10.18 -16.69 0.87
C TYR A 663 9.59 -15.38 0.32
N ALA A 664 10.04 -14.94 -0.85
CA ALA A 664 9.52 -13.74 -1.52
C ALA A 664 8.02 -13.86 -1.82
N LYS A 665 7.58 -15.05 -2.28
CA LYS A 665 6.15 -15.33 -2.54
C LYS A 665 5.32 -15.33 -1.26
N GLN A 666 5.80 -15.98 -0.20
CA GLN A 666 5.13 -15.97 1.10
C GLN A 666 5.01 -14.56 1.68
N LEU A 667 6.08 -13.77 1.55
CA LEU A 667 6.09 -12.38 1.99
C LEU A 667 5.06 -11.54 1.22
N PHE A 668 4.96 -11.77 -0.09
CA PHE A 668 3.95 -11.16 -0.93
C PHE A 668 2.53 -11.56 -0.50
N GLU A 669 2.26 -12.84 -0.33
CA GLU A 669 0.96 -13.35 0.12
C GLU A 669 0.55 -12.75 1.47
N ASN A 670 1.47 -12.66 2.41
CA ASN A 670 1.23 -12.03 3.71
C ASN A 670 0.91 -10.52 3.57
N THR A 671 1.60 -9.82 2.67
CA THR A 671 1.36 -8.38 2.44
C THR A 671 -0.05 -8.14 1.88
N PHE A 672 -0.53 -9.01 1.00
CA PHE A 672 -1.87 -8.87 0.40
C PHE A 672 -2.99 -9.57 1.19
N SER A 673 -2.68 -10.32 2.25
CA SER A 673 -3.69 -10.92 3.15
C SER A 673 -4.60 -9.86 3.75
N VAL A 674 -4.04 -8.71 4.14
CA VAL A 674 -4.79 -7.53 4.62
C VAL A 674 -5.79 -7.04 3.57
N THR A 675 -5.36 -6.98 2.30
CA THR A 675 -6.24 -6.59 1.18
C THR A 675 -7.40 -7.56 1.01
N HIS A 676 -7.14 -8.87 1.09
CA HIS A 676 -8.18 -9.89 1.03
C HIS A 676 -9.17 -9.80 2.20
N ALA A 677 -8.68 -9.57 3.40
CA ALA A 677 -9.52 -9.40 4.59
C ALA A 677 -10.39 -8.13 4.50
N LEU A 678 -9.83 -7.01 4.02
CA LEU A 678 -10.59 -5.79 3.77
C LEU A 678 -11.66 -5.98 2.68
N ASN A 679 -11.34 -6.69 1.60
CA ASN A 679 -12.31 -7.04 0.57
C ASN A 679 -13.46 -7.90 1.11
N LEU A 680 -13.15 -8.88 1.95
CA LEU A 680 -14.17 -9.67 2.64
C LEU A 680 -15.07 -8.79 3.50
N PHE A 681 -14.49 -7.84 4.23
CA PHE A 681 -15.23 -6.91 5.08
C PHE A 681 -16.13 -5.98 4.27
N ILE A 682 -15.63 -5.42 3.16
CA ILE A 682 -16.40 -4.61 2.21
C ILE A 682 -17.57 -5.42 1.64
N MET A 683 -17.35 -6.69 1.30
CA MET A 683 -18.39 -7.60 0.82
C MET A 683 -19.46 -7.86 1.89
N LEU A 684 -19.08 -8.14 3.14
CA LEU A 684 -20.01 -8.31 4.26
C LEU A 684 -20.89 -7.07 4.47
N ILE A 685 -20.30 -5.91 4.37
CA ILE A 685 -20.98 -4.62 4.45
C ILE A 685 -21.99 -4.47 3.30
N ALA A 686 -21.61 -4.80 2.07
CA ALA A 686 -22.53 -4.77 0.92
C ALA A 686 -23.71 -5.75 1.10
N LEU A 687 -23.44 -6.95 1.56
CA LEU A 687 -24.47 -7.96 1.87
C LEU A 687 -25.42 -7.49 2.97
N PHE A 688 -24.89 -6.80 3.99
CA PHE A 688 -25.69 -6.16 5.02
C PHE A 688 -26.62 -5.08 4.40
N GLY A 689 -26.12 -4.26 3.49
CA GLY A 689 -26.91 -3.27 2.74
C GLY A 689 -28.04 -3.91 1.93
N VAL A 690 -27.76 -5.04 1.27
CA VAL A 690 -28.76 -5.86 0.58
C VAL A 690 -29.83 -6.34 1.56
N TRP A 691 -29.42 -6.94 2.67
CA TRP A 691 -30.34 -7.45 3.70
C TRP A 691 -31.28 -6.38 4.24
N VAL A 692 -30.72 -5.20 4.56
CA VAL A 692 -31.48 -4.03 5.02
C VAL A 692 -32.53 -3.62 4.00
N SER A 693 -32.14 -3.52 2.73
CA SER A 693 -33.04 -3.11 1.64
C SER A 693 -34.17 -4.11 1.42
N PHE A 694 -33.89 -5.41 1.47
CA PHE A 694 -34.92 -6.44 1.34
C PHE A 694 -35.84 -6.52 2.57
N LEU A 695 -35.34 -6.24 3.77
CA LEU A 695 -36.17 -6.15 4.99
C LEU A 695 -37.19 -5.00 4.89
N THR A 696 -36.78 -3.85 4.39
CA THR A 696 -37.66 -2.69 4.24
C THR A 696 -38.68 -2.89 3.13
N LEU A 697 -38.25 -3.45 2.01
CA LEU A 697 -39.10 -3.75 0.88
C LEU A 697 -40.15 -4.80 1.24
N GLY A 698 -39.74 -5.86 1.95
CA GLY A 698 -40.63 -6.93 2.36
C GLY A 698 -41.78 -6.44 3.23
N ARG A 699 -41.55 -5.45 4.12
CA ARG A 699 -42.60 -4.84 4.93
C ARG A 699 -43.58 -4.05 4.09
N GLN A 700 -43.13 -3.33 3.06
CA GLN A 700 -44.00 -2.56 2.16
C GLN A 700 -44.86 -3.47 1.24
N GLN A 701 -44.37 -4.66 0.94
CA GLN A 701 -45.03 -5.61 0.04
C GLN A 701 -45.97 -6.58 0.73
N LEU A 702 -45.99 -6.67 2.05
CA LEU A 702 -46.83 -7.60 2.80
C LEU A 702 -48.30 -7.54 2.34
N GLN A 703 -48.84 -6.34 2.16
CA GLN A 703 -50.20 -6.12 1.73
C GLN A 703 -50.44 -6.67 0.30
N GLN A 704 -49.55 -6.36 -0.65
CA GLN A 704 -49.66 -6.81 -2.05
C GLN A 704 -49.56 -8.34 -2.15
N MET A 705 -48.67 -8.96 -1.34
CA MET A 705 -48.51 -10.42 -1.29
C MET A 705 -49.75 -11.08 -0.68
N ALA A 706 -50.30 -10.49 0.40
CA ALA A 706 -51.54 -11.00 1.00
C ALA A 706 -52.70 -10.97 -0.04
N THR A 707 -52.83 -9.86 -0.78
CA THR A 707 -53.86 -9.73 -1.85
C THR A 707 -53.66 -10.77 -2.93
N LEU A 708 -52.44 -11.06 -3.39
CA LEU A 708 -52.20 -12.12 -4.39
C LEU A 708 -52.51 -13.53 -3.88
N GLN A 709 -52.25 -13.78 -2.59
CA GLN A 709 -52.62 -15.06 -1.96
C GLN A 709 -54.16 -15.23 -1.87
N THR A 710 -54.91 -14.16 -1.62
CA THR A 710 -56.38 -14.20 -1.65
C THR A 710 -56.91 -14.43 -3.07
N LEU A 711 -56.16 -14.04 -4.11
CA LEU A 711 -56.47 -14.31 -5.52
C LEU A 711 -56.02 -15.71 -5.97
N GLY A 712 -55.52 -16.57 -5.05
CA GLY A 712 -55.20 -17.97 -5.35
C GLY A 712 -53.76 -18.25 -5.73
N VAL A 713 -52.84 -17.24 -5.68
CA VAL A 713 -51.42 -17.48 -5.94
C VAL A 713 -50.79 -18.21 -4.75
N THR A 714 -50.14 -19.33 -4.99
CA THR A 714 -49.57 -20.15 -3.93
C THR A 714 -48.30 -19.49 -3.35
N ARG A 715 -47.97 -19.81 -2.07
CA ARG A 715 -46.75 -19.32 -1.41
C ARG A 715 -45.47 -19.68 -2.18
N ALA A 716 -45.45 -20.88 -2.79
CA ALA A 716 -44.31 -21.34 -3.59
C ALA A 716 -44.11 -20.50 -4.87
N GLN A 717 -45.23 -20.18 -5.57
CA GLN A 717 -45.18 -19.33 -6.76
C GLN A 717 -44.72 -17.89 -6.45
N LEU A 718 -45.19 -17.31 -5.33
CA LEU A 718 -44.76 -16.00 -4.88
C LEU A 718 -43.26 -16.00 -4.53
N LEU A 719 -42.82 -17.04 -3.81
CA LEU A 719 -41.40 -17.18 -3.48
C LEU A 719 -40.54 -17.31 -4.74
N ALA A 720 -40.93 -18.20 -5.67
CA ALA A 720 -40.23 -18.40 -6.93
C ALA A 720 -40.16 -17.12 -7.77
N ALA A 721 -41.26 -16.37 -7.86
CA ALA A 721 -41.33 -15.10 -8.56
C ALA A 721 -40.38 -14.06 -7.96
N LYS A 722 -40.34 -13.94 -6.63
CA LYS A 722 -39.47 -12.99 -5.96
C LYS A 722 -37.99 -13.40 -5.98
N LEU A 723 -37.72 -14.70 -5.91
CA LEU A 723 -36.36 -15.23 -6.12
C LEU A 723 -35.86 -14.91 -7.53
N GLY A 724 -36.72 -15.12 -8.54
CA GLY A 724 -36.40 -14.77 -9.92
C GLY A 724 -36.16 -13.28 -10.11
N GLN A 725 -36.98 -12.42 -9.50
CA GLN A 725 -36.77 -10.96 -9.49
C GLN A 725 -35.41 -10.57 -8.89
N THR A 726 -35.12 -11.13 -7.72
CA THR A 726 -33.83 -10.86 -7.02
C THR A 726 -32.67 -11.34 -7.86
N LEU A 727 -32.77 -12.54 -8.45
CA LEU A 727 -31.73 -13.10 -9.31
C LEU A 727 -31.41 -12.20 -10.50
N ILE A 728 -32.44 -11.73 -11.21
CA ILE A 728 -32.27 -10.84 -12.37
C ILE A 728 -31.60 -9.55 -11.95
N ILE A 729 -32.01 -8.93 -10.84
CA ILE A 729 -31.42 -7.70 -10.33
C ILE A 729 -29.95 -7.91 -9.99
N LEU A 730 -29.62 -8.99 -9.29
CA LEU A 730 -28.23 -9.32 -8.93
C LEU A 730 -27.39 -9.64 -10.16
N LEU A 731 -27.92 -10.38 -11.16
CA LEU A 731 -27.19 -10.64 -12.40
C LEU A 731 -26.87 -9.37 -13.17
N VAL A 732 -27.83 -8.44 -13.27
CA VAL A 732 -27.58 -7.13 -13.89
C VAL A 732 -26.56 -6.34 -13.10
N THR A 733 -26.62 -6.38 -11.76
CA THR A 733 -25.66 -5.72 -10.90
C THR A 733 -24.24 -6.27 -11.10
N ILE A 734 -24.10 -7.61 -11.17
CA ILE A 734 -22.82 -8.28 -11.42
C ILE A 734 -22.30 -7.94 -12.82
N ALA A 735 -23.17 -7.96 -13.83
CA ALA A 735 -22.81 -7.61 -15.21
C ALA A 735 -22.28 -6.16 -15.34
N LEU A 736 -22.70 -5.25 -14.45
CA LEU A 736 -22.18 -3.90 -14.37
C LEU A 736 -20.96 -3.78 -13.45
N ALA A 737 -20.87 -4.61 -12.39
CA ALA A 737 -19.76 -4.57 -11.45
C ALA A 737 -18.45 -5.10 -12.06
N ILE A 738 -18.54 -6.09 -12.96
CA ILE A 738 -17.35 -6.64 -13.65
C ILE A 738 -16.63 -5.56 -14.48
N PRO A 739 -17.27 -4.86 -15.44
CA PRO A 739 -16.60 -3.82 -16.21
C PRO A 739 -16.14 -2.63 -15.33
N LEU A 740 -16.92 -2.27 -14.30
CA LEU A 740 -16.49 -1.27 -13.33
C LEU A 740 -15.19 -1.70 -12.64
N GLY A 741 -15.12 -2.94 -12.12
CA GLY A 741 -13.95 -3.45 -11.43
C GLY A 741 -12.74 -3.58 -12.35
N ILE A 742 -12.92 -4.05 -13.58
CA ILE A 742 -11.86 -4.11 -14.59
C ILE A 742 -11.31 -2.71 -14.89
N LEU A 743 -12.19 -1.72 -15.06
CA LEU A 743 -11.80 -0.34 -15.33
C LEU A 743 -11.06 0.29 -14.14
N LEU A 744 -11.51 0.04 -12.90
CA LEU A 744 -10.81 0.48 -11.70
C LEU A 744 -9.44 -0.19 -11.58
N GLY A 745 -9.36 -1.51 -11.80
CA GLY A 745 -8.09 -2.24 -11.83
C GLY A 745 -7.12 -1.69 -12.88
N TRP A 746 -7.63 -1.36 -14.07
CA TRP A 746 -6.83 -0.73 -15.13
C TRP A 746 -6.28 0.63 -14.70
N VAL A 747 -7.11 1.50 -14.11
CA VAL A 747 -6.67 2.81 -13.61
C VAL A 747 -5.62 2.67 -12.51
N LEU A 748 -5.84 1.73 -11.57
CA LEU A 748 -4.90 1.46 -10.51
C LEU A 748 -3.54 1.02 -11.07
N LEU A 749 -3.52 0.09 -12.02
CA LEU A 749 -2.29 -0.44 -12.62
C LEU A 749 -1.58 0.56 -13.54
N THR A 750 -2.34 1.36 -14.32
CA THR A 750 -1.77 2.23 -15.36
C THR A 750 -1.33 3.59 -14.81
N TYR A 751 -2.06 4.15 -13.83
CA TYR A 751 -1.79 5.49 -13.31
C TYR A 751 -1.30 5.47 -11.86
N VAL A 752 -1.98 4.72 -10.99
CA VAL A 752 -1.70 4.76 -9.55
C VAL A 752 -0.39 4.05 -9.22
N MET A 753 -0.20 2.83 -9.74
CA MET A 753 1.00 2.03 -9.46
C MET A 753 2.30 2.66 -9.98
N PRO A 754 2.39 3.17 -11.22
CA PRO A 754 3.62 3.83 -11.67
C PRO A 754 3.99 5.08 -10.88
N LEU A 755 2.99 5.85 -10.43
CA LEU A 755 3.22 7.02 -9.58
C LEU A 755 3.59 6.67 -8.13
N ALA A 756 3.20 5.46 -7.66
CA ALA A 756 3.49 5.00 -6.32
C ALA A 756 4.85 4.31 -6.22
N PHE A 757 5.14 3.44 -7.17
CA PHE A 757 6.28 2.52 -7.16
C PHE A 757 7.37 2.87 -8.19
N GLY A 758 7.09 3.75 -9.15
CA GLY A 758 7.99 4.07 -10.25
C GLY A 758 8.02 3.00 -11.37
N TRP A 759 7.20 1.95 -11.29
CA TRP A 759 7.17 0.84 -12.24
C TRP A 759 5.76 0.47 -12.65
N SER A 760 5.60 0.07 -13.90
CA SER A 760 4.33 -0.37 -14.47
C SER A 760 4.20 -1.88 -14.43
N MET A 761 2.96 -2.34 -14.38
CA MET A 761 2.62 -3.75 -14.37
C MET A 761 1.67 -4.06 -15.52
N ALA A 762 1.86 -5.21 -16.15
CA ALA A 762 0.92 -5.69 -17.15
C ALA A 762 -0.39 -6.11 -16.46
N MET A 763 -1.51 -5.62 -17.01
CA MET A 763 -2.83 -6.01 -16.51
C MET A 763 -3.13 -7.47 -16.87
N VAL A 764 -3.46 -8.25 -15.88
CA VAL A 764 -3.85 -9.66 -16.01
C VAL A 764 -5.27 -9.85 -15.51
N LEU A 765 -6.13 -10.42 -16.36
CA LEU A 765 -7.52 -10.74 -16.03
C LEU A 765 -7.64 -12.22 -15.68
N ASP A 766 -7.82 -12.50 -14.40
CA ASP A 766 -8.19 -13.83 -13.91
C ASP A 766 -9.70 -14.02 -14.01
N TRP A 767 -10.17 -14.42 -15.19
CA TRP A 767 -11.60 -14.64 -15.44
C TRP A 767 -12.22 -15.67 -14.50
N TRP A 768 -11.47 -16.73 -14.15
CA TRP A 768 -11.96 -17.75 -13.22
C TRP A 768 -12.12 -17.19 -11.80
N GLY A 769 -11.15 -16.43 -11.31
CA GLY A 769 -11.24 -15.76 -10.03
C GLY A 769 -12.39 -14.74 -9.96
N ILE A 770 -12.55 -13.93 -11.00
CA ILE A 770 -13.64 -12.93 -11.09
C ILE A 770 -15.00 -13.62 -11.11
N LEU A 771 -15.17 -14.68 -11.91
CA LEU A 771 -16.42 -15.41 -12.00
C LEU A 771 -16.74 -16.18 -10.70
N ALA A 772 -15.75 -16.83 -10.09
CA ALA A 772 -15.91 -17.53 -8.82
C ALA A 772 -16.33 -16.55 -7.71
N PHE A 773 -15.64 -15.41 -7.61
CA PHE A 773 -15.99 -14.34 -6.66
C PHE A 773 -17.42 -13.84 -6.89
N SER A 774 -17.79 -13.56 -8.14
CA SER A 774 -19.11 -13.09 -8.51
C SER A 774 -20.20 -14.11 -8.18
N LEU A 775 -19.93 -15.41 -8.38
CA LEU A 775 -20.84 -16.49 -8.03
C LEU A 775 -21.03 -16.60 -6.50
N VAL A 776 -19.95 -16.51 -5.73
CA VAL A 776 -20.03 -16.51 -4.25
C VAL A 776 -20.90 -15.35 -3.77
N VAL A 777 -20.67 -14.15 -4.28
CA VAL A 777 -21.46 -12.96 -3.93
C VAL A 777 -22.93 -13.15 -4.34
N LEU A 778 -23.19 -13.69 -5.52
CA LEU A 778 -24.56 -13.99 -5.99
C LEU A 778 -25.27 -14.94 -5.02
N VAL A 779 -24.66 -16.05 -4.67
CA VAL A 779 -25.23 -17.05 -3.76
C VAL A 779 -25.49 -16.44 -2.38
N LEU A 780 -24.50 -15.74 -1.81
CA LEU A 780 -24.64 -15.09 -0.51
C LEU A 780 -25.74 -14.01 -0.53
N ALA A 781 -25.78 -13.17 -1.55
CA ALA A 781 -26.80 -12.13 -1.69
C ALA A 781 -28.21 -12.74 -1.87
N MET A 782 -28.33 -13.84 -2.61
CA MET A 782 -29.58 -14.60 -2.73
C MET A 782 -30.02 -15.17 -1.38
N VAL A 783 -29.14 -15.80 -0.62
CA VAL A 783 -29.45 -16.34 0.72
C VAL A 783 -29.90 -15.21 1.65
N VAL A 784 -29.11 -14.15 1.71
CA VAL A 784 -29.37 -12.98 2.58
C VAL A 784 -30.67 -12.27 2.21
N GLY A 785 -30.96 -12.11 0.93
CA GLY A 785 -32.20 -11.49 0.42
C GLY A 785 -33.46 -12.33 0.64
N THR A 786 -33.34 -13.66 0.64
CA THR A 786 -34.50 -14.56 0.79
C THR A 786 -34.89 -14.76 2.26
N LEU A 787 -33.96 -14.68 3.21
CA LEU A 787 -34.23 -14.89 4.64
C LEU A 787 -35.36 -14.00 5.20
N PRO A 788 -35.42 -12.70 4.97
CA PRO A 788 -36.53 -11.86 5.42
C PRO A 788 -37.87 -12.29 4.80
N MET A 789 -37.81 -12.67 3.54
CA MET A 789 -39.00 -13.03 2.77
C MET A 789 -39.65 -14.33 3.23
N LEU A 790 -38.83 -15.35 3.54
CA LEU A 790 -39.29 -16.60 4.12
C LEU A 790 -40.00 -16.38 5.47
N ARG A 791 -39.47 -15.47 6.29
CA ARG A 791 -40.08 -15.11 7.59
C ARG A 791 -41.44 -14.39 7.40
N LEU A 792 -41.56 -13.58 6.38
CA LEU A 792 -42.78 -12.85 6.08
C LEU A 792 -43.89 -13.76 5.52
N LEU A 793 -43.54 -14.68 4.65
CA LEU A 793 -44.48 -15.66 4.08
C LEU A 793 -45.00 -16.69 5.11
N LYS A 794 -44.32 -16.89 6.22
CA LYS A 794 -44.76 -17.75 7.34
C LYS A 794 -45.80 -17.08 8.24
N ARG A 795 -46.05 -15.75 8.14
CA ARG A 795 -47.08 -15.06 8.92
C ARG A 795 -48.49 -15.44 8.41
N ASN A 796 -49.44 -15.45 9.33
CA ASN A 796 -50.83 -15.71 8.97
C ASN A 796 -51.40 -14.60 8.06
N ILE A 797 -52.09 -15.02 6.99
CA ILE A 797 -52.69 -14.10 6.02
C ILE A 797 -53.74 -13.21 6.71
N ALA A 798 -54.48 -13.75 7.68
CA ALA A 798 -55.48 -13.01 8.46
C ALA A 798 -54.91 -11.80 9.21
N ASP A 799 -53.71 -11.97 9.83
CA ASP A 799 -53.05 -10.87 10.55
C ASP A 799 -52.51 -9.81 9.60
N SER A 800 -52.18 -10.19 8.37
CA SER A 800 -51.65 -9.26 7.34
C SER A 800 -52.76 -8.47 6.65
N VAL A 801 -53.95 -9.04 6.56
CA VAL A 801 -55.14 -8.37 6.01
C VAL A 801 -55.86 -7.53 7.08
N ALA A 802 -55.83 -7.93 8.36
CA ALA A 802 -56.39 -7.15 9.46
C ALA A 802 -55.64 -5.84 9.77
N GLN A 803 -54.45 -5.65 9.24
CA GLN A 803 -53.67 -4.41 9.29
C GLN A 803 -53.97 -3.46 8.13
N LEU A 804 -54.90 -3.82 7.24
CA LEU A 804 -55.50 -2.94 6.23
C LEU A 804 -56.55 -2.00 6.87
#